data_9cbbf672e10487a11742a797f604ac9c
#
_entry.id   9cbbf672e10487a11742a797f604ac9c
#
_cell.length_a   1.000
_cell.length_b   1.000
_cell.length_c   1.000
_cell.angle_alpha   90.00
_cell.angle_beta   90.00
_cell.angle_gamma   90.00
#
_symmetry.space_group_name_H-M   'P 1'
#
loop_
_entity.id
_entity.type
_entity.pdbx_description
1 polymer ?
#
loop_
_entity_poly.entity_id
_entity_poly.type
_entity_poly.pdbx_seq_one_letter_code
_entity_poly.pdbx_strand_id
1 'polypeptide(L)'
;MKTPALASLLLLCPALVLAQQEVDRAANNSPTPGNQQLERVEVRRTQTDTDVRRREPIAKQLYGRDELDKYGDTQLSDVLKRLPGINVTGGQLRMRGLGGAYTQLLVNGEPAPPGFSLDNLNPAQVERLEVTKAPTADQSAQAIAGTLNIILKDAPRMVQRDMRLGLAYASEKPVINAGFTYGDRIVGGLGFVVPISFYQWNNVNKTDGNRVRDGGLTGLSNSGRDRGYGHGINISPRLNWKLGDDESLSLQGFFVQNRFRNQGESTTDVLFKDESAPSKSVLPPSERDTTRNRGTYAAQRVNLQYNKRFDGDQRIELRAGAGSGGADFRFELYGRDKDGNPTINRFTSGDNTNRNATLSGKYSQYVGESHTVTTGAELERRTRDEIRRTTQFNPLTGQTVDLLPGLEGQPFKAAIDRSALYLQDEWEINNQWSAYAGVRHEQIKISSAGVGNQFSSTSKVTTPLLHVNFKPDPKGRDLVRASLTRSYKAADVQQLIARPTINTDYKVDGPDARINTVLGPDRIGNPQLKPELATGLDVAWEKYLPAGGLVSVGVFHRRITNLIRTDRPRLMTVPWAVTQRYVITQVNLSSATTQGLELEVKGRAGELFPSLFEAATALSLRASLNVYRSSVADIPGPDNRLEGQQPWQFNFGADYRLKSLPINMGVSAQIAPEFDVQQSVLQSQTSLAARSLDAFAAMQVSQQDSVRLSVNGLLQPKQGTRVVITNSPDYNLNERQPVASWAVNWEHKF
;
A
#
# COMPACT_ATOMS: atom_id res chain seq x y z
N MET A 1 -16.13 6.58 -27.24
CA MET A 1 -15.69 5.36 -27.91
C MET A 1 -14.34 5.63 -28.58
N LYS A 2 -13.26 5.42 -27.89
CA LYS A 2 -11.90 5.32 -28.45
C LYS A 2 -11.24 4.16 -27.74
N THR A 3 -11.11 3.06 -28.43
CA THR A 3 -10.33 1.88 -27.98
C THR A 3 -8.87 2.26 -27.95
N PRO A 4 -8.15 2.12 -26.84
CA PRO A 4 -6.72 2.33 -26.83
C PRO A 4 -6.02 1.12 -27.45
N ALA A 5 -5.02 1.41 -28.23
CA ALA A 5 -4.08 0.61 -28.96
C ALA A 5 -3.41 -0.51 -28.13
N LEU A 6 -4.12 -1.59 -27.85
CA LEU A 6 -3.53 -2.88 -27.40
C LEU A 6 -3.23 -3.83 -28.58
N ALA A 7 -3.64 -3.47 -29.79
CA ALA A 7 -3.45 -4.30 -30.98
C ALA A 7 -2.07 -4.16 -31.65
N SER A 8 -1.28 -3.15 -31.28
CA SER A 8 -0.01 -2.87 -31.98
C SER A 8 1.24 -3.48 -31.34
N LEU A 9 1.14 -4.13 -30.17
CA LEU A 9 2.31 -4.77 -29.52
C LEU A 9 2.42 -6.27 -29.74
N LEU A 10 1.42 -6.90 -30.37
CA LEU A 10 1.40 -8.34 -30.68
C LEU A 10 1.97 -8.70 -32.07
N LEU A 11 2.40 -7.71 -32.85
CA LEU A 11 2.88 -7.91 -34.23
C LEU A 11 4.41 -7.85 -34.40
N LEU A 12 5.19 -7.90 -33.32
CA LEU A 12 6.67 -7.86 -33.36
C LEU A 12 7.34 -9.21 -33.03
N CYS A 13 6.62 -10.33 -33.09
CA CYS A 13 7.17 -11.66 -32.82
C CYS A 13 6.86 -12.73 -33.86
N PRO A 14 7.15 -12.56 -35.17
CA PRO A 14 7.30 -13.75 -36.03
C PRO A 14 8.62 -13.85 -36.78
N ALA A 15 9.75 -13.37 -36.25
CA ALA A 15 11.02 -13.42 -36.97
C ALA A 15 12.16 -14.16 -36.28
N LEU A 16 11.88 -14.99 -35.25
CA LEU A 16 12.93 -15.71 -34.50
C LEU A 16 12.74 -17.23 -34.42
N VAL A 17 12.03 -17.84 -35.38
CA VAL A 17 11.94 -19.30 -35.50
C VAL A 17 12.48 -19.67 -36.86
N LEU A 18 13.77 -19.64 -37.06
CA LEU A 18 14.50 -20.35 -38.13
C LEU A 18 16.00 -20.15 -37.98
N ALA A 19 16.62 -20.90 -37.06
CA ALA A 19 18.03 -21.25 -37.11
C ALA A 19 18.30 -22.39 -36.12
N GLN A 20 17.83 -23.57 -36.44
CA GLN A 20 18.35 -24.81 -35.92
C GLN A 20 18.75 -25.64 -37.12
N GLN A 21 20.03 -25.71 -37.40
CA GLN A 21 20.66 -26.87 -38.05
C GLN A 21 22.16 -26.90 -37.75
N GLU A 22 22.53 -28.01 -37.15
CA GLU A 22 23.77 -28.78 -37.27
C GLU A 22 25.12 -28.09 -37.05
N VAL A 23 25.83 -28.52 -35.99
CA VAL A 23 27.15 -29.17 -36.20
C VAL A 23 27.38 -30.21 -35.09
N ASP A 24 27.34 -31.46 -35.49
CA ASP A 24 27.90 -32.59 -34.76
C ASP A 24 29.36 -32.84 -35.25
N ARG A 25 30.19 -33.39 -34.33
CA ARG A 25 31.34 -34.23 -34.55
C ARG A 25 32.74 -33.72 -34.21
N ALA A 26 33.27 -34.51 -33.30
CA ALA A 26 34.64 -35.07 -33.17
C ALA A 26 35.62 -34.22 -32.35
N ALA A 27 36.36 -34.77 -31.40
CA ALA A 27 37.07 -36.00 -31.30
C ALA A 27 37.57 -36.29 -29.88
N ASN A 28 37.67 -37.55 -29.58
CA ASN A 28 38.45 -38.21 -28.52
C ASN A 28 39.84 -37.67 -28.29
N ASN A 29 40.22 -37.58 -27.00
CA ASN A 29 41.50 -38.15 -26.53
C ASN A 29 41.52 -38.29 -24.98
N SER A 30 41.80 -39.45 -24.51
CA SER A 30 41.97 -39.88 -23.10
C SER A 30 43.47 -39.78 -22.68
N PRO A 31 43.88 -40.20 -21.47
CA PRO A 31 44.12 -39.36 -20.33
C PRO A 31 45.60 -39.39 -19.87
N THR A 32 46.03 -38.43 -19.07
CA THR A 32 47.22 -38.54 -18.22
C THR A 32 46.86 -38.23 -16.76
N PRO A 33 47.32 -39.05 -15.78
CA PRO A 33 46.93 -38.89 -14.39
C PRO A 33 47.96 -37.99 -13.67
N GLY A 34 47.44 -37.09 -12.87
CA GLY A 34 48.30 -36.33 -11.97
C GLY A 34 47.59 -35.19 -11.24
N ASN A 35 47.54 -35.33 -9.95
CA ASN A 35 47.12 -34.39 -8.92
C ASN A 35 45.61 -34.31 -8.63
N GLN A 36 45.21 -35.11 -7.64
CA GLN A 36 44.05 -34.84 -6.81
C GLN A 36 44.28 -33.57 -5.99
N GLN A 37 43.93 -32.42 -6.52
CA GLN A 37 43.54 -31.28 -5.70
C GLN A 37 42.19 -31.60 -5.09
N LEU A 38 42.17 -31.80 -3.78
CA LEU A 38 40.96 -31.82 -2.99
C LEU A 38 40.20 -30.53 -3.30
N GLU A 39 39.15 -30.65 -4.11
CA GLU A 39 38.14 -29.59 -4.23
C GLU A 39 37.59 -29.32 -2.83
N ARG A 40 38.04 -28.20 -2.28
CA ARG A 40 37.40 -27.63 -1.10
C ARG A 40 35.96 -27.33 -1.50
N VAL A 41 35.02 -28.21 -1.14
CA VAL A 41 33.60 -27.94 -1.19
C VAL A 41 33.34 -26.82 -0.22
N GLU A 42 33.41 -25.56 -0.68
CA GLU A 42 32.84 -24.43 0.00
C GLU A 42 31.32 -24.65 0.06
N VAL A 43 30.84 -25.18 1.18
CA VAL A 43 29.44 -25.15 1.51
C VAL A 43 29.06 -23.68 1.66
N ARG A 44 28.70 -23.03 0.57
CA ARG A 44 28.08 -21.70 0.62
C ARG A 44 26.75 -21.85 1.32
N ARG A 45 26.78 -21.59 2.62
CA ARG A 45 25.55 -21.48 3.43
C ARG A 45 24.66 -20.45 2.76
N THR A 46 23.47 -20.86 2.34
CA THR A 46 22.46 -19.94 1.79
C THR A 46 22.24 -18.83 2.81
N GLN A 47 22.52 -17.59 2.43
CA GLN A 47 22.35 -16.44 3.31
C GLN A 47 20.86 -16.31 3.65
N THR A 48 20.54 -16.23 4.93
CA THR A 48 19.18 -16.00 5.39
C THR A 48 18.83 -14.51 5.27
N ASP A 49 17.55 -14.17 5.15
CA ASP A 49 17.07 -12.77 5.18
C ASP A 49 17.62 -12.00 6.40
N THR A 50 17.83 -12.71 7.50
CA THR A 50 18.39 -12.17 8.74
C THR A 50 19.89 -11.85 8.61
N ASP A 51 20.65 -12.67 7.89
CA ASP A 51 22.09 -12.40 7.62
C ASP A 51 22.25 -11.19 6.70
N VAL A 52 21.36 -11.01 5.72
CA VAL A 52 21.34 -9.83 4.85
C VAL A 52 20.96 -8.59 5.66
N ARG A 53 19.88 -8.64 6.47
CA ARG A 53 19.46 -7.53 7.36
C ARG A 53 20.60 -7.04 8.26
N ARG A 54 21.43 -7.96 8.80
CA ARG A 54 22.53 -7.62 9.69
C ARG A 54 23.61 -6.77 9.01
N ARG A 55 23.82 -6.95 7.70
CA ARG A 55 24.87 -6.26 6.92
C ARG A 55 24.43 -4.92 6.36
N GLU A 56 23.11 -4.66 6.33
CA GLU A 56 22.60 -3.40 5.81
C GLU A 56 23.07 -2.21 6.65
N PRO A 57 23.54 -1.13 6.03
CA PRO A 57 24.03 0.07 6.73
C PRO A 57 22.89 0.83 7.43
N ILE A 58 21.63 0.57 7.04
CA ILE A 58 20.43 1.18 7.62
C ILE A 58 19.50 0.11 8.19
N ALA A 59 18.54 0.53 9.04
CA ALA A 59 17.52 -0.36 9.59
C ALA A 59 16.53 -0.81 8.50
N LYS A 60 16.75 -2.00 7.93
CA LYS A 60 15.93 -2.60 6.87
C LYS A 60 15.46 -3.99 7.30
N GLN A 61 14.17 -4.27 7.13
CA GLN A 61 13.61 -5.62 7.31
C GLN A 61 13.40 -6.25 5.93
N LEU A 62 13.75 -7.52 5.82
CA LEU A 62 13.65 -8.29 4.58
C LEU A 62 12.71 -9.48 4.81
N TYR A 63 11.84 -9.72 3.84
CA TYR A 63 10.90 -10.83 3.81
C TYR A 63 10.96 -11.50 2.44
N GLY A 64 11.67 -12.62 2.36
CA GLY A 64 11.90 -13.37 1.13
C GLY A 64 10.77 -14.33 0.77
N ARG A 65 11.03 -15.18 -0.22
CA ARG A 65 10.05 -16.13 -0.77
C ARG A 65 9.46 -17.06 0.28
N ASP A 66 10.29 -17.54 1.21
CA ASP A 66 9.83 -18.45 2.27
C ASP A 66 8.70 -17.84 3.11
N GLU A 67 8.74 -16.52 3.35
CA GLU A 67 7.70 -15.81 4.09
C GLU A 67 6.48 -15.52 3.21
N LEU A 68 6.70 -15.14 1.96
CA LEU A 68 5.63 -14.80 1.02
C LEU A 68 4.76 -15.99 0.64
N ASP A 69 5.35 -17.18 0.54
CA ASP A 69 4.65 -18.39 0.11
C ASP A 69 3.95 -19.14 1.26
N LYS A 70 4.18 -18.77 2.52
CA LYS A 70 3.69 -19.53 3.68
C LYS A 70 2.19 -19.79 3.66
N TYR A 71 1.40 -18.78 3.40
CA TYR A 71 -0.08 -18.84 3.50
C TYR A 71 -0.78 -19.03 2.15
N GLY A 72 -0.03 -19.03 1.05
CA GLY A 72 -0.60 -19.19 -0.30
C GLY A 72 -1.55 -18.07 -0.68
N ASP A 73 -1.28 -16.87 -0.19
CA ASP A 73 -2.10 -15.70 -0.47
C ASP A 73 -2.17 -15.40 -1.97
N THR A 74 -3.31 -14.95 -2.41
CA THR A 74 -3.53 -14.47 -3.78
C THR A 74 -3.40 -12.96 -3.89
N GLN A 75 -3.45 -12.26 -2.75
CA GLN A 75 -3.33 -10.80 -2.64
C GLN A 75 -2.15 -10.43 -1.75
N LEU A 76 -1.35 -9.46 -2.19
CA LEU A 76 -0.19 -9.01 -1.42
C LEU A 76 -0.57 -8.33 -0.10
N SER A 77 -1.74 -7.70 -0.05
CA SER A 77 -2.26 -7.11 1.19
C SER A 77 -2.43 -8.13 2.32
N ASP A 78 -2.79 -9.38 2.01
CA ASP A 78 -2.96 -10.43 3.03
C ASP A 78 -1.61 -10.91 3.57
N VAL A 79 -0.58 -10.97 2.72
CA VAL A 79 0.79 -11.20 3.18
C VAL A 79 1.23 -10.10 4.13
N LEU A 80 1.04 -8.84 3.72
CA LEU A 80 1.53 -7.67 4.47
C LEU A 80 0.88 -7.52 5.84
N LYS A 81 -0.40 -7.86 5.99
CA LYS A 81 -1.11 -7.82 7.29
C LYS A 81 -0.42 -8.68 8.37
N ARG A 82 0.28 -9.74 7.97
CA ARG A 82 0.96 -10.66 8.89
C ARG A 82 2.38 -10.25 9.24
N LEU A 83 2.93 -9.26 8.55
CA LEU A 83 4.30 -8.81 8.80
C LEU A 83 4.39 -7.89 10.02
N PRO A 84 5.47 -7.99 10.83
CA PRO A 84 5.66 -7.15 12.00
C PRO A 84 5.69 -5.66 11.68
N GLY A 85 4.92 -4.86 12.45
CA GLY A 85 4.90 -3.40 12.32
C GLY A 85 4.14 -2.87 11.12
N ILE A 86 3.52 -3.75 10.33
CA ILE A 86 2.71 -3.42 9.16
C ILE A 86 1.23 -3.66 9.46
N ASN A 87 0.39 -2.77 8.96
CA ASN A 87 -1.05 -2.92 8.96
C ASN A 87 -1.59 -2.51 7.59
N VAL A 88 -2.62 -3.24 7.10
CA VAL A 88 -3.32 -2.89 5.87
C VAL A 88 -4.79 -2.70 6.21
N THR A 89 -5.27 -1.47 6.15
CA THR A 89 -6.66 -1.11 6.46
C THR A 89 -7.26 -0.34 5.30
N GLY A 90 -8.39 -0.81 4.77
CA GLY A 90 -9.04 -0.18 3.61
C GLY A 90 -8.15 -0.17 2.35
N GLY A 91 -7.32 -1.20 2.14
CA GLY A 91 -6.38 -1.29 1.02
C GLY A 91 -5.14 -0.40 1.16
N GLN A 92 -5.02 0.37 2.25
CA GLN A 92 -3.89 1.25 2.52
C GLN A 92 -2.88 0.61 3.46
N LEU A 93 -1.62 0.67 3.08
CA LEU A 93 -0.49 0.26 3.89
C LEU A 93 -0.24 1.29 4.99
N ARG A 94 -0.11 0.83 6.23
CA ARG A 94 0.19 1.65 7.40
C ARG A 94 1.38 1.07 8.15
N MET A 95 2.29 1.94 8.54
CA MET A 95 3.43 1.60 9.39
C MET A 95 3.42 2.50 10.63
N ARG A 96 3.88 1.97 11.77
CA ARG A 96 3.96 2.72 13.04
C ARG A 96 2.63 3.33 13.49
N GLY A 97 1.53 2.70 13.10
CA GLY A 97 0.18 3.20 13.36
C GLY A 97 -0.19 4.48 12.61
N LEU A 98 0.67 5.02 11.74
CA LEU A 98 0.39 6.22 10.96
C LEU A 98 -0.47 5.90 9.74
N GLY A 99 -1.23 6.87 9.25
CA GLY A 99 -2.10 6.72 8.08
C GLY A 99 -1.35 6.28 6.81
N GLY A 100 -2.04 5.68 5.85
CA GLY A 100 -1.42 5.11 4.65
C GLY A 100 -0.57 6.08 3.83
N ALA A 101 -0.91 7.36 3.83
CA ALA A 101 -0.15 8.40 3.14
C ALA A 101 1.23 8.71 3.77
N TYR A 102 1.55 8.15 4.94
CA TYR A 102 2.85 8.30 5.60
C TYR A 102 3.86 7.21 5.25
N THR A 103 3.42 6.17 4.55
CA THR A 103 4.27 5.07 4.09
C THR A 103 4.44 5.18 2.58
N GLN A 104 5.68 5.21 2.12
CA GLN A 104 5.98 5.20 0.69
C GLN A 104 5.94 3.76 0.16
N LEU A 105 5.26 3.56 -0.96
CA LEU A 105 5.20 2.28 -1.66
C LEU A 105 6.02 2.35 -2.94
N LEU A 106 7.03 1.48 -3.03
CA LEU A 106 7.90 1.34 -4.19
C LEU A 106 7.73 -0.04 -4.82
N VAL A 107 7.94 -0.12 -6.12
CA VAL A 107 8.09 -1.37 -6.87
C VAL A 107 9.44 -1.32 -7.58
N ASN A 108 10.36 -2.22 -7.20
CA ASN A 108 11.76 -2.23 -7.65
C ASN A 108 12.49 -0.88 -7.47
N GLY A 109 12.25 -0.22 -6.33
CA GLY A 109 12.87 1.07 -5.99
C GLY A 109 12.21 2.30 -6.60
N GLU A 110 11.21 2.13 -7.46
CA GLU A 110 10.46 3.21 -8.09
C GLU A 110 9.09 3.39 -7.47
N PRO A 111 8.54 4.62 -7.37
CA PRO A 111 7.19 4.84 -6.88
C PRO A 111 6.18 3.95 -7.58
N ALA A 112 5.28 3.32 -6.82
CA ALA A 112 4.23 2.48 -7.40
C ALA A 112 3.42 3.26 -8.46
N PRO A 113 2.90 2.59 -9.50
CA PRO A 113 2.09 3.25 -10.54
C PRO A 113 0.91 3.99 -9.93
N PRO A 114 0.46 5.11 -10.52
CA PRO A 114 -0.68 5.85 -10.03
C PRO A 114 -1.93 4.97 -9.92
N GLY A 115 -2.59 5.00 -8.74
CA GLY A 115 -3.77 4.18 -8.47
C GLY A 115 -3.46 2.68 -8.23
N PHE A 116 -2.18 2.32 -8.07
CA PHE A 116 -1.77 0.97 -7.70
C PHE A 116 -2.42 0.55 -6.37
N SER A 117 -3.03 -0.63 -6.36
CA SER A 117 -3.46 -1.31 -5.16
C SER A 117 -2.58 -2.53 -4.91
N LEU A 118 -2.25 -2.79 -3.66
CA LEU A 118 -1.53 -4.00 -3.25
C LEU A 118 -2.24 -5.27 -3.71
N ASP A 119 -3.57 -5.22 -3.82
CA ASP A 119 -4.40 -6.34 -4.26
C ASP A 119 -4.30 -6.62 -5.77
N ASN A 120 -3.73 -5.68 -6.53
CA ASN A 120 -3.48 -5.86 -7.96
C ASN A 120 -2.21 -6.67 -8.25
N LEU A 121 -1.38 -6.95 -7.24
CA LEU A 121 -0.14 -7.69 -7.40
C LEU A 121 -0.23 -9.06 -6.72
N ASN A 122 -0.04 -10.11 -7.52
CA ASN A 122 0.02 -11.47 -7.00
C ASN A 122 1.37 -11.68 -6.26
N PRO A 123 1.37 -12.16 -5.01
CA PRO A 123 2.60 -12.48 -4.27
C PRO A 123 3.56 -13.38 -5.03
N ALA A 124 3.05 -14.24 -5.92
CA ALA A 124 3.88 -15.12 -6.78
C ALA A 124 4.88 -14.36 -7.67
N GLN A 125 4.60 -13.11 -8.02
CA GLN A 125 5.48 -12.25 -8.84
C GLN A 125 6.54 -11.52 -8.02
N VAL A 126 6.40 -11.51 -6.69
CA VAL A 126 7.29 -10.82 -5.76
C VAL A 126 8.46 -11.73 -5.39
N GLU A 127 9.69 -11.25 -5.46
CA GLU A 127 10.89 -11.94 -4.99
C GLU A 127 11.07 -11.75 -3.49
N ARG A 128 10.95 -10.50 -3.02
CA ARG A 128 11.04 -10.14 -1.61
C ARG A 128 10.38 -8.79 -1.34
N LEU A 129 10.09 -8.55 -0.09
CA LEU A 129 9.65 -7.25 0.43
C LEU A 129 10.76 -6.65 1.28
N GLU A 130 11.01 -5.37 1.10
CA GLU A 130 11.99 -4.60 1.86
C GLU A 130 11.27 -3.48 2.61
N VAL A 131 11.33 -3.51 3.93
CA VAL A 131 10.71 -2.50 4.80
C VAL A 131 11.82 -1.66 5.42
N THR A 132 11.90 -0.40 5.05
CA THR A 132 12.88 0.56 5.57
C THR A 132 12.17 1.55 6.48
N LYS A 133 12.62 1.64 7.73
CA LYS A 133 11.98 2.48 8.77
C LYS A 133 12.50 3.91 8.81
N ALA A 134 13.65 4.16 8.20
CA ALA A 134 14.27 5.48 8.09
C ALA A 134 14.82 5.68 6.67
N PRO A 135 14.59 6.85 6.03
CA PRO A 135 15.01 7.09 4.64
C PRO A 135 16.52 7.17 4.49
N THR A 136 17.01 7.00 3.24
CA THR A 136 18.34 7.32 2.77
C THR A 136 18.29 8.53 1.83
N ALA A 137 19.42 9.18 1.56
CA ALA A 137 19.41 10.38 0.72
C ALA A 137 19.15 10.06 -0.77
N ASP A 138 19.52 8.86 -1.23
CA ASP A 138 19.25 8.37 -2.59
C ASP A 138 17.80 7.96 -2.83
N GLN A 139 16.94 7.95 -1.78
CA GLN A 139 15.51 7.74 -1.87
C GLN A 139 14.75 9.00 -1.50
N SER A 140 13.56 9.18 -2.07
CA SER A 140 12.71 10.29 -1.67
C SER A 140 12.40 10.23 -0.17
N ALA A 141 12.59 11.34 0.53
CA ALA A 141 12.30 11.46 1.96
C ALA A 141 10.78 11.62 2.26
N GLN A 142 9.90 11.30 1.31
CA GLN A 142 8.43 11.37 1.45
C GLN A 142 7.82 10.28 2.35
N ALA A 143 8.61 9.68 3.23
CA ALA A 143 8.20 8.55 4.04
C ALA A 143 8.42 8.82 5.53
N ILE A 144 7.46 9.49 6.20
CA ILE A 144 7.54 9.77 7.64
C ILE A 144 7.47 8.47 8.47
N ALA A 145 6.66 7.50 8.05
CA ALA A 145 6.50 6.20 8.73
C ALA A 145 7.54 5.16 8.27
N GLY A 146 7.99 5.27 7.02
CA GLY A 146 8.91 4.33 6.39
C GLY A 146 8.53 4.02 4.94
N THR A 147 9.31 3.16 4.31
CA THR A 147 9.14 2.75 2.90
C THR A 147 8.94 1.24 2.83
N LEU A 148 7.98 0.80 2.03
CA LEU A 148 7.86 -0.58 1.57
C LEU A 148 8.27 -0.65 0.11
N ASN A 149 9.33 -1.40 -0.18
CA ASN A 149 9.78 -1.67 -1.54
C ASN A 149 9.47 -3.12 -1.91
N ILE A 150 8.68 -3.31 -2.95
CA ILE A 150 8.30 -4.61 -3.51
C ILE A 150 9.29 -4.94 -4.61
N ILE A 151 10.15 -5.92 -4.36
CA ILE A 151 11.09 -6.41 -5.37
C ILE A 151 10.43 -7.53 -6.14
N LEU A 152 10.23 -7.34 -7.43
CA LEU A 152 9.68 -8.35 -8.33
C LEU A 152 10.76 -9.35 -8.75
N LYS A 153 10.35 -10.57 -9.11
CA LYS A 153 11.23 -11.63 -9.62
C LYS A 153 12.07 -11.15 -10.79
N ASP A 154 13.32 -11.51 -10.79
CA ASP A 154 14.29 -11.22 -11.85
C ASP A 154 14.35 -12.35 -12.90
N ALA A 155 15.02 -12.08 -14.02
CA ALA A 155 15.27 -13.11 -15.03
C ALA A 155 16.08 -14.26 -14.41
N PRO A 156 15.61 -15.52 -14.53
CA PRO A 156 16.23 -16.67 -13.90
C PRO A 156 17.57 -17.02 -14.56
N ARG A 157 18.39 -17.76 -13.84
CA ARG A 157 19.68 -18.28 -14.38
C ARG A 157 19.49 -19.51 -15.27
N MET A 158 18.41 -20.26 -15.08
CA MET A 158 17.99 -21.43 -15.85
C MET A 158 16.56 -21.23 -16.30
N VAL A 159 16.11 -21.99 -17.29
CA VAL A 159 14.71 -21.96 -17.74
C VAL A 159 13.78 -22.14 -16.56
N GLN A 160 12.86 -21.22 -16.39
CA GLN A 160 11.83 -21.26 -15.36
C GLN A 160 10.45 -21.35 -16.02
N ARG A 161 9.67 -22.34 -15.58
CA ARG A 161 8.29 -22.51 -16.00
C ARG A 161 7.48 -22.90 -14.78
N ASP A 162 6.68 -21.97 -14.29
CA ASP A 162 5.83 -22.20 -13.11
C ASP A 162 4.37 -21.98 -13.49
N MET A 163 3.49 -22.86 -13.09
CA MET A 163 2.05 -22.69 -13.18
C MET A 163 1.42 -22.77 -11.81
N ARG A 164 0.46 -21.90 -11.53
CA ARG A 164 -0.32 -21.88 -10.30
C ARG A 164 -1.80 -21.83 -10.61
N LEU A 165 -2.59 -22.65 -9.94
CA LEU A 165 -4.04 -22.62 -10.01
C LEU A 165 -4.58 -22.55 -8.58
N GLY A 166 -5.48 -21.62 -8.35
CA GLY A 166 -6.13 -21.40 -7.06
C GLY A 166 -7.64 -21.37 -7.19
N LEU A 167 -8.31 -22.06 -6.27
CA LEU A 167 -9.74 -21.97 -6.05
C LEU A 167 -9.94 -21.43 -4.63
N ALA A 168 -10.62 -20.28 -4.51
CA ALA A 168 -10.95 -19.73 -3.22
C ALA A 168 -12.47 -19.59 -3.08
N TYR A 169 -12.97 -19.78 -1.87
CA TYR A 169 -14.34 -19.50 -1.50
C TYR A 169 -14.33 -18.34 -0.51
N ALA A 170 -14.72 -17.19 -1.00
CA ALA A 170 -14.88 -15.99 -0.22
C ALA A 170 -16.28 -15.46 -0.45
N SER A 171 -17.01 -15.20 0.65
CA SER A 171 -18.29 -14.47 0.57
C SER A 171 -19.30 -15.02 -0.45
N GLU A 172 -19.73 -16.26 -0.30
CA GLU A 172 -20.86 -16.91 -1.03
C GLU A 172 -20.53 -17.46 -2.43
N LYS A 173 -19.40 -17.14 -3.03
CA LYS A 173 -19.08 -17.64 -4.38
C LYS A 173 -17.62 -18.09 -4.48
N PRO A 174 -17.34 -19.17 -5.24
CA PRO A 174 -15.98 -19.51 -5.58
C PRO A 174 -15.36 -18.47 -6.53
N VAL A 175 -14.06 -18.25 -6.40
CA VAL A 175 -13.24 -17.43 -7.29
C VAL A 175 -12.02 -18.24 -7.73
N ILE A 176 -11.59 -18.01 -8.95
CA ILE A 176 -10.47 -18.72 -9.58
C ILE A 176 -9.31 -17.75 -9.74
N ASN A 177 -8.12 -18.23 -9.45
CA ASN A 177 -6.86 -17.52 -9.71
C ASN A 177 -5.95 -18.42 -10.50
N ALA A 178 -5.27 -17.88 -11.51
CA ALA A 178 -4.31 -18.59 -12.32
C ALA A 178 -3.06 -17.74 -12.52
N GLY A 179 -1.90 -18.36 -12.47
CA GLY A 179 -0.63 -17.70 -12.72
C GLY A 179 0.25 -18.58 -13.58
N PHE A 180 0.99 -17.95 -14.47
CA PHE A 180 2.01 -18.60 -15.28
C PHE A 180 3.24 -17.70 -15.33
N THR A 181 4.40 -18.28 -15.12
CA THR A 181 5.67 -17.56 -15.24
C THR A 181 6.56 -18.33 -16.21
N TYR A 182 7.01 -17.65 -17.24
CA TYR A 182 8.04 -18.15 -18.15
C TYR A 182 9.25 -17.24 -18.11
N GLY A 183 10.43 -17.82 -17.95
CA GLY A 183 11.67 -17.08 -17.98
C GLY A 183 12.80 -17.94 -18.56
N ASP A 184 13.71 -17.28 -19.27
CA ASP A 184 14.81 -17.96 -19.93
C ASP A 184 15.99 -17.00 -20.13
N ARG A 185 17.12 -17.55 -20.56
CA ARG A 185 18.27 -16.83 -21.06
C ARG A 185 18.46 -17.07 -22.53
N ILE A 186 18.58 -15.98 -23.27
CA ILE A 186 18.91 -16.01 -24.70
C ILE A 186 20.44 -15.84 -24.84
N VAL A 187 21.00 -16.34 -25.91
CA VAL A 187 22.41 -16.15 -26.28
C VAL A 187 22.74 -14.64 -26.30
N GLY A 188 23.95 -14.26 -25.84
CA GLY A 188 24.35 -12.85 -25.79
C GLY A 188 24.04 -12.12 -24.50
N GLY A 189 23.78 -12.83 -23.40
CA GLY A 189 23.64 -12.24 -22.07
C GLY A 189 22.26 -11.62 -21.78
N LEU A 190 21.28 -11.80 -22.69
CA LEU A 190 19.91 -11.38 -22.49
C LEU A 190 19.14 -12.43 -21.71
N GLY A 191 18.59 -12.07 -20.56
CA GLY A 191 17.64 -12.88 -19.81
C GLY A 191 16.29 -12.18 -19.76
N PHE A 192 15.21 -12.97 -19.71
CA PHE A 192 13.87 -12.43 -19.55
C PHE A 192 13.02 -13.28 -18.61
N VAL A 193 11.99 -12.65 -18.04
CA VAL A 193 10.93 -13.32 -17.30
C VAL A 193 9.61 -12.60 -17.59
N VAL A 194 8.57 -13.39 -17.81
CA VAL A 194 7.22 -12.88 -18.10
C VAL A 194 6.23 -13.57 -17.17
N PRO A 195 6.00 -13.03 -15.96
CA PRO A 195 4.91 -13.48 -15.10
C PRO A 195 3.59 -12.90 -15.62
N ILE A 196 2.58 -13.78 -15.72
CA ILE A 196 1.21 -13.43 -16.05
C ILE A 196 0.32 -13.97 -14.95
N SER A 197 -0.61 -13.19 -14.45
CA SER A 197 -1.62 -13.66 -13.51
C SER A 197 -3.01 -13.17 -13.89
N PHE A 198 -3.96 -14.08 -13.81
CA PHE A 198 -5.38 -13.82 -13.83
C PHE A 198 -5.93 -14.02 -12.43
N TYR A 199 -6.79 -13.12 -11.97
CA TYR A 199 -7.43 -13.23 -10.66
C TYR A 199 -8.87 -12.81 -10.72
N GLN A 200 -9.66 -13.48 -9.91
CA GLN A 200 -11.02 -13.08 -9.59
C GLN A 200 -11.12 -12.72 -8.12
N TRP A 201 -12.03 -11.83 -7.80
CA TRP A 201 -12.36 -11.51 -6.42
C TRP A 201 -13.86 -11.38 -6.25
N ASN A 202 -14.32 -11.71 -5.07
CA ASN A 202 -15.71 -11.59 -4.65
C ASN A 202 -15.71 -11.18 -3.17
N ASN A 203 -16.51 -10.19 -2.83
CA ASN A 203 -16.72 -9.79 -1.44
C ASN A 203 -18.20 -9.53 -1.18
N VAL A 204 -18.63 -9.83 0.02
CA VAL A 204 -19.94 -9.45 0.55
C VAL A 204 -19.71 -8.72 1.86
N ASN A 205 -20.18 -7.49 1.93
CA ASN A 205 -20.14 -6.69 3.15
C ASN A 205 -21.58 -6.53 3.62
N LYS A 206 -21.84 -6.98 4.86
CA LYS A 206 -23.06 -6.62 5.58
C LYS A 206 -22.71 -5.45 6.48
N THR A 207 -23.49 -4.39 6.38
CA THR A 207 -23.31 -3.16 7.15
C THR A 207 -24.55 -2.91 7.98
N ASP A 208 -24.33 -2.56 9.22
CA ASP A 208 -25.37 -2.12 10.15
C ASP A 208 -24.90 -0.79 10.75
N GLY A 209 -25.82 0.11 11.02
CA GLY A 209 -25.46 1.39 11.60
C GLY A 209 -26.65 2.14 12.16
N ASN A 210 -26.37 2.97 13.16
CA ASN A 210 -27.35 3.88 13.74
C ASN A 210 -26.79 5.30 13.65
N ARG A 211 -27.66 6.24 13.36
CA ARG A 211 -27.31 7.64 13.20
C ARG A 211 -28.35 8.51 13.89
N VAL A 212 -27.90 9.41 14.75
CA VAL A 212 -28.70 10.51 15.30
C VAL A 212 -28.13 11.79 14.72
N ARG A 213 -28.98 12.66 14.22
CA ARG A 213 -28.62 13.89 13.55
C ARG A 213 -29.58 15.04 13.82
N ASP A 214 -29.27 16.22 13.29
CA ASP A 214 -30.09 17.43 13.38
C ASP A 214 -30.23 17.96 14.82
N GLY A 215 -29.18 17.75 15.66
CA GLY A 215 -29.21 18.12 17.08
C GLY A 215 -30.04 17.17 17.93
N GLY A 216 -30.13 15.88 17.55
CA GLY A 216 -30.92 14.88 18.25
C GLY A 216 -32.35 14.77 17.79
N LEU A 217 -32.76 15.51 16.75
CA LEU A 217 -34.14 15.54 16.30
C LEU A 217 -34.55 14.39 15.38
N THR A 218 -33.58 13.69 14.77
CA THR A 218 -33.80 12.59 13.84
C THR A 218 -32.94 11.39 14.18
N GLY A 219 -33.53 10.25 14.45
CA GLY A 219 -32.87 8.96 14.63
C GLY A 219 -33.13 8.02 13.47
N LEU A 220 -32.10 7.43 12.93
CA LEU A 220 -32.14 6.53 11.77
C LEU A 220 -31.36 5.24 12.07
N SER A 221 -31.88 4.11 11.61
CA SER A 221 -31.14 2.84 11.54
C SER A 221 -30.88 2.50 10.09
N ASN A 222 -29.66 2.12 9.76
CA ASN A 222 -29.31 1.70 8.41
C ASN A 222 -28.86 0.24 8.45
N SER A 223 -29.36 -0.57 7.56
CA SER A 223 -28.86 -1.90 7.28
C SER A 223 -28.57 -2.03 5.80
N GLY A 224 -27.51 -2.74 5.44
CA GLY A 224 -27.13 -2.84 4.04
C GLY A 224 -26.35 -4.12 3.74
N ARG A 225 -26.38 -4.46 2.46
CA ARG A 225 -25.59 -5.56 1.91
C ARG A 225 -25.01 -5.15 0.57
N ASP A 226 -23.68 -5.07 0.53
CA ASP A 226 -22.93 -4.80 -0.69
C ASP A 226 -22.28 -6.08 -1.19
N ARG A 227 -22.47 -6.38 -2.47
CA ARG A 227 -21.82 -7.47 -3.19
C ARG A 227 -20.91 -6.89 -4.24
N GLY A 228 -19.61 -7.17 -4.12
CA GLY A 228 -18.62 -6.78 -5.10
C GLY A 228 -18.01 -8.00 -5.77
N TYR A 229 -17.83 -7.95 -7.08
CA TYR A 229 -17.08 -8.96 -7.82
C TYR A 229 -16.31 -8.32 -8.97
N GLY A 230 -15.22 -8.95 -9.32
CA GLY A 230 -14.41 -8.50 -10.43
C GLY A 230 -13.38 -9.54 -10.85
N HIS A 231 -12.70 -9.21 -11.93
CA HIS A 231 -11.60 -9.99 -12.44
C HIS A 231 -10.55 -9.07 -13.04
N GLY A 232 -9.32 -9.52 -13.00
CA GLY A 232 -8.21 -8.76 -13.55
C GLY A 232 -7.11 -9.64 -14.12
N ILE A 233 -6.27 -9.00 -14.91
CA ILE A 233 -5.04 -9.56 -15.43
C ILE A 233 -3.88 -8.64 -15.06
N ASN A 234 -2.75 -9.26 -14.70
CA ASN A 234 -1.50 -8.58 -14.44
C ASN A 234 -0.39 -9.25 -15.26
N ILE A 235 0.44 -8.44 -15.90
CA ILE A 235 1.60 -8.88 -16.68
C ILE A 235 2.79 -8.01 -16.28
N SER A 236 3.89 -8.61 -15.83
CA SER A 236 5.06 -7.88 -15.34
C SER A 236 6.36 -8.36 -16.01
N PRO A 237 6.52 -8.14 -17.33
CA PRO A 237 7.69 -8.59 -18.07
C PRO A 237 8.96 -7.85 -17.60
N ARG A 238 10.06 -8.58 -17.55
CA ARG A 238 11.37 -8.04 -17.26
C ARG A 238 12.40 -8.62 -18.23
N LEU A 239 13.24 -7.73 -18.76
CA LEU A 239 14.38 -8.04 -19.60
C LEU A 239 15.64 -7.54 -18.90
N ASN A 240 16.64 -8.39 -18.77
CA ASN A 240 17.95 -8.03 -18.23
C ASN A 240 19.01 -8.40 -19.24
N TRP A 241 19.73 -7.41 -19.68
CA TRP A 241 20.81 -7.58 -20.64
C TRP A 241 22.15 -7.24 -20.01
N LYS A 242 23.04 -8.23 -19.96
CA LYS A 242 24.45 -8.01 -19.65
C LYS A 242 25.17 -7.58 -20.93
N LEU A 243 25.54 -6.31 -21.02
CA LEU A 243 26.26 -5.74 -22.16
C LEU A 243 27.78 -6.02 -22.05
N GLY A 244 28.24 -6.34 -20.84
CA GLY A 244 29.59 -6.70 -20.47
C GLY A 244 29.64 -7.21 -19.03
N ASP A 245 30.81 -7.48 -18.49
CA ASP A 245 30.96 -7.94 -17.09
C ASP A 245 30.54 -6.87 -16.08
N ASP A 246 30.79 -5.60 -16.41
CA ASP A 246 30.54 -4.43 -15.56
C ASP A 246 29.39 -3.55 -16.05
N GLU A 247 28.62 -3.99 -17.04
CA GLU A 247 27.58 -3.19 -17.68
C GLU A 247 26.30 -3.98 -17.88
N SER A 248 25.17 -3.39 -17.47
CA SER A 248 23.87 -4.01 -17.60
C SER A 248 22.74 -3.01 -17.90
N LEU A 249 21.78 -3.48 -18.69
CA LEU A 249 20.56 -2.77 -19.02
C LEU A 249 19.36 -3.63 -18.59
N SER A 250 18.44 -3.05 -17.86
CA SER A 250 17.20 -3.70 -17.41
C SER A 250 16.00 -2.90 -17.91
N LEU A 251 15.05 -3.58 -18.55
CA LEU A 251 13.76 -3.05 -18.92
C LEU A 251 12.69 -3.81 -18.18
N GLN A 252 11.80 -3.09 -17.51
CA GLN A 252 10.71 -3.66 -16.74
C GLN A 252 9.40 -3.03 -17.15
N GLY A 253 8.41 -3.89 -17.46
CA GLY A 253 7.03 -3.53 -17.67
C GLY A 253 6.16 -3.92 -16.48
N PHE A 254 5.08 -3.19 -16.28
CA PHE A 254 4.00 -3.53 -15.37
C PHE A 254 2.69 -3.11 -16.02
N PHE A 255 1.78 -4.07 -16.22
CA PHE A 255 0.48 -3.85 -16.83
C PHE A 255 -0.58 -4.52 -15.97
N VAL A 256 -1.61 -3.80 -15.59
CA VAL A 256 -2.76 -4.33 -14.87
C VAL A 256 -4.04 -3.79 -15.46
N GLN A 257 -5.03 -4.64 -15.60
CA GLN A 257 -6.42 -4.27 -15.88
C GLN A 257 -7.33 -5.03 -14.94
N ASN A 258 -8.26 -4.31 -14.32
CA ASN A 258 -9.26 -4.87 -13.42
C ASN A 258 -10.63 -4.32 -13.80
N ARG A 259 -11.62 -5.21 -14.00
CA ARG A 259 -13.03 -4.86 -14.20
C ARG A 259 -13.79 -5.24 -12.95
N PHE A 260 -14.62 -4.32 -12.48
CA PHE A 260 -15.39 -4.51 -11.26
C PHE A 260 -16.85 -4.17 -11.44
N ARG A 261 -17.67 -4.83 -10.63
CA ARG A 261 -19.10 -4.54 -10.43
C ARG A 261 -19.44 -4.68 -8.96
N ASN A 262 -20.06 -3.67 -8.40
CA ASN A 262 -20.59 -3.70 -7.05
C ASN A 262 -22.09 -3.46 -7.12
N GLN A 263 -22.85 -4.19 -6.34
CA GLN A 263 -24.28 -4.04 -6.17
C GLN A 263 -24.59 -3.95 -4.68
N GLY A 264 -25.23 -2.87 -4.27
CA GLY A 264 -25.63 -2.63 -2.89
C GLY A 264 -27.13 -2.54 -2.77
N GLU A 265 -27.63 -3.03 -1.67
CA GLU A 265 -29.01 -2.83 -1.21
C GLU A 265 -28.91 -2.31 0.22
N SER A 266 -29.60 -1.23 0.51
CA SER A 266 -29.66 -0.67 1.87
C SER A 266 -31.05 -0.22 2.22
N THR A 267 -31.40 -0.35 3.50
CA THR A 267 -32.64 0.14 4.09
C THR A 267 -32.29 1.11 5.19
N THR A 268 -33.01 2.23 5.22
CA THR A 268 -32.93 3.24 6.27
C THR A 268 -34.29 3.32 6.94
N ASP A 269 -34.38 2.91 8.21
CA ASP A 269 -35.58 2.99 9.02
C ASP A 269 -35.51 4.25 9.89
N VAL A 270 -36.62 5.00 9.95
CA VAL A 270 -36.75 6.15 10.83
C VAL A 270 -37.10 5.64 12.22
N LEU A 271 -36.18 5.75 13.17
CA LEU A 271 -36.39 5.34 14.57
C LEU A 271 -37.27 6.35 15.32
N PHE A 272 -36.99 7.61 15.11
CA PHE A 272 -37.74 8.75 15.65
C PHE A 272 -37.49 10.00 14.81
N LYS A 273 -38.47 10.91 14.86
CA LYS A 273 -38.42 12.24 14.27
C LYS A 273 -39.20 13.20 15.18
N ASP A 274 -38.58 14.34 15.46
CA ASP A 274 -39.28 15.37 16.23
C ASP A 274 -40.31 16.10 15.37
N GLU A 275 -41.58 15.78 15.60
CA GLU A 275 -42.71 16.37 14.89
C GLU A 275 -42.99 17.83 15.28
N SER A 276 -42.45 18.29 16.42
CA SER A 276 -42.55 19.70 16.85
C SER A 276 -41.62 20.63 16.07
N ALA A 277 -40.60 20.08 15.42
CA ALA A 277 -39.61 20.81 14.64
C ALA A 277 -39.46 20.27 13.20
N PRO A 278 -40.54 20.18 12.39
CA PRO A 278 -40.53 19.50 11.09
C PRO A 278 -39.57 20.15 10.09
N SER A 279 -39.33 21.45 10.20
CA SER A 279 -38.38 22.16 9.34
C SER A 279 -36.92 21.88 9.68
N LYS A 280 -36.62 21.33 10.87
CA LYS A 280 -35.28 20.98 11.34
C LYS A 280 -34.98 19.48 11.23
N SER A 281 -36.00 18.63 11.34
CA SER A 281 -35.90 17.17 11.20
C SER A 281 -35.88 16.78 9.72
N VAL A 282 -34.72 16.42 9.19
CA VAL A 282 -34.54 16.08 7.79
C VAL A 282 -34.56 14.57 7.61
N LEU A 283 -35.51 14.06 6.85
CA LEU A 283 -35.54 12.66 6.45
C LEU A 283 -34.62 12.41 5.24
N PRO A 284 -34.12 11.17 5.09
CA PRO A 284 -33.38 10.82 3.88
C PRO A 284 -34.32 10.90 2.65
N PRO A 285 -33.77 11.18 1.46
CA PRO A 285 -34.54 11.28 0.22
C PRO A 285 -35.14 9.93 -0.21
N SER A 286 -34.68 8.83 0.37
CA SER A 286 -35.14 7.46 0.16
C SER A 286 -34.95 6.63 1.43
N GLU A 287 -35.78 5.62 1.62
CA GLU A 287 -35.70 4.66 2.73
C GLU A 287 -35.10 3.32 2.26
N ARG A 288 -35.24 3.00 0.98
CA ARG A 288 -34.64 1.82 0.35
C ARG A 288 -33.82 2.24 -0.85
N ASP A 289 -32.51 1.92 -0.83
CA ASP A 289 -31.62 2.23 -1.91
C ASP A 289 -31.09 0.97 -2.55
N THR A 290 -31.09 0.96 -3.89
CA THR A 290 -30.34 -0.01 -4.68
C THR A 290 -29.22 0.74 -5.40
N THR A 291 -27.99 0.31 -5.19
CA THR A 291 -26.82 0.91 -5.85
C THR A 291 -26.19 -0.08 -6.82
N ARG A 292 -25.70 0.43 -7.93
CA ARG A 292 -24.87 -0.32 -8.90
C ARG A 292 -23.66 0.50 -9.24
N ASN A 293 -22.50 -0.09 -9.06
CA ASN A 293 -21.23 0.54 -9.45
C ASN A 293 -20.46 -0.42 -10.34
N ARG A 294 -20.02 0.05 -11.50
CA ARG A 294 -19.23 -0.74 -12.45
C ARG A 294 -18.16 0.12 -13.08
N GLY A 295 -17.05 -0.47 -13.37
CA GLY A 295 -15.96 0.26 -14.02
C GLY A 295 -14.78 -0.62 -14.39
N THR A 296 -13.83 0.02 -14.99
CA THR A 296 -12.54 -0.57 -15.34
C THR A 296 -11.43 0.30 -14.75
N TYR A 297 -10.51 -0.34 -14.06
CA TYR A 297 -9.23 0.24 -13.68
C TYR A 297 -8.16 -0.36 -14.57
N ALA A 298 -7.29 0.49 -15.12
CA ALA A 298 -6.10 0.04 -15.85
C ALA A 298 -4.89 0.88 -15.44
N ALA A 299 -3.73 0.23 -15.33
CA ALA A 299 -2.47 0.92 -15.11
C ALA A 299 -1.35 0.24 -15.87
N GLN A 300 -0.39 1.04 -16.33
CA GLN A 300 0.81 0.58 -16.99
C GLN A 300 2.00 1.42 -16.56
N ARG A 301 3.16 0.78 -16.47
CA ARG A 301 4.43 1.45 -16.22
C ARG A 301 5.55 0.72 -16.96
N VAL A 302 6.50 1.47 -17.47
CA VAL A 302 7.74 0.98 -18.03
C VAL A 302 8.89 1.69 -17.34
N ASN A 303 9.88 0.93 -16.90
CA ASN A 303 11.10 1.42 -16.28
C ASN A 303 12.30 0.87 -17.05
N LEU A 304 13.26 1.74 -17.30
CA LEU A 304 14.58 1.41 -17.85
C LEU A 304 15.62 1.72 -16.78
N GLN A 305 16.54 0.81 -16.55
CA GLN A 305 17.66 0.99 -15.64
C GLN A 305 18.94 0.55 -16.34
N TYR A 306 19.92 1.44 -16.34
CA TYR A 306 21.27 1.20 -16.83
C TYR A 306 22.25 1.27 -15.66
N ASN A 307 23.13 0.27 -15.55
CA ASN A 307 24.16 0.22 -14.53
C ASN A 307 25.51 0.01 -15.21
N LYS A 308 26.51 0.77 -14.79
CA LYS A 308 27.89 0.60 -15.23
C LYS A 308 28.85 0.75 -14.05
N ARG A 309 29.75 -0.20 -13.93
CA ARG A 309 30.91 -0.15 -13.03
C ARG A 309 32.15 0.18 -13.87
N PHE A 310 32.99 1.08 -13.38
CA PHE A 310 34.27 1.46 -13.99
C PHE A 310 35.40 0.92 -13.14
N ASP A 311 36.62 0.99 -13.68
CA ASP A 311 37.81 0.70 -12.91
C ASP A 311 37.89 1.61 -11.68
N GLY A 312 38.38 1.06 -10.54
CA GLY A 312 38.41 1.82 -9.27
C GLY A 312 37.06 1.89 -8.53
N ASP A 313 36.16 0.92 -8.79
CA ASP A 313 34.86 0.74 -8.09
C ASP A 313 33.88 1.92 -8.23
N GLN A 314 34.08 2.79 -9.20
CA GLN A 314 33.10 3.81 -9.56
C GLN A 314 31.88 3.17 -10.20
N ARG A 315 30.68 3.63 -9.83
CA ARG A 315 29.42 3.11 -10.34
C ARG A 315 28.50 4.21 -10.79
N ILE A 316 27.91 4.05 -11.96
CA ILE A 316 26.82 4.89 -12.44
C ILE A 316 25.55 4.04 -12.55
N GLU A 317 24.46 4.59 -12.05
CA GLU A 317 23.11 4.06 -12.25
C GLU A 317 22.23 5.16 -12.84
N LEU A 318 21.60 4.88 -13.97
CA LEU A 318 20.62 5.75 -14.60
C LEU A 318 19.30 5.05 -14.65
N ARG A 319 18.21 5.73 -14.29
CA ARG A 319 16.85 5.20 -14.36
C ARG A 319 15.94 6.19 -15.07
N ALA A 320 15.06 5.65 -15.91
CA ALA A 320 13.98 6.39 -16.54
C ALA A 320 12.68 5.58 -16.40
N GLY A 321 11.59 6.21 -16.00
CA GLY A 321 10.32 5.56 -15.84
C GLY A 321 9.16 6.40 -16.35
N ALA A 322 8.19 5.77 -16.99
CA ALA A 322 6.95 6.41 -17.38
C ALA A 322 5.76 5.48 -17.12
N GLY A 323 4.67 6.04 -16.63
CA GLY A 323 3.48 5.27 -16.34
C GLY A 323 2.21 6.08 -16.42
N SER A 324 1.12 5.37 -16.62
CA SER A 324 -0.23 5.92 -16.52
C SER A 324 -1.15 4.92 -15.86
N GLY A 325 -2.18 5.41 -15.17
CA GLY A 325 -3.22 4.58 -14.60
C GLY A 325 -4.46 5.39 -14.33
N GLY A 326 -5.62 4.75 -14.40
CA GLY A 326 -6.88 5.45 -14.19
C GLY A 326 -8.05 4.49 -14.13
N ALA A 327 -9.21 5.07 -13.87
CA ALA A 327 -10.46 4.35 -13.85
C ALA A 327 -11.54 5.11 -14.57
N ASP A 328 -12.32 4.37 -15.37
CA ASP A 328 -13.66 4.76 -15.77
C ASP A 328 -14.68 4.06 -14.88
N PHE A 329 -15.71 4.77 -14.42
CA PHE A 329 -16.73 4.17 -13.59
C PHE A 329 -18.10 4.79 -13.84
N ARG A 330 -19.13 3.98 -13.56
CA ARG A 330 -20.53 4.40 -13.51
C ARG A 330 -21.15 3.92 -12.22
N PHE A 331 -21.69 4.87 -11.49
CA PHE A 331 -22.46 4.62 -10.27
C PHE A 331 -23.90 5.02 -10.50
N GLU A 332 -24.82 4.14 -10.15
CA GLU A 332 -26.27 4.33 -10.26
C GLU A 332 -26.88 4.09 -8.88
N LEU A 333 -27.73 5.00 -8.43
CA LEU A 333 -28.54 4.88 -7.21
C LEU A 333 -29.99 4.98 -7.59
N TYR A 334 -30.78 4.04 -7.13
CA TYR A 334 -32.24 4.00 -7.27
C TYR A 334 -32.84 4.02 -5.87
N GLY A 335 -33.45 5.14 -5.50
CA GLY A 335 -34.10 5.35 -4.21
C GLY A 335 -35.58 5.09 -4.28
N ARG A 336 -36.13 4.48 -3.22
CA ARG A 336 -37.53 4.19 -3.01
C ARG A 336 -37.94 4.59 -1.61
N ASP A 337 -39.24 4.91 -1.44
CA ASP A 337 -39.85 5.04 -0.12
C ASP A 337 -40.09 3.66 0.51
N LYS A 338 -40.68 3.66 1.73
CA LYS A 338 -41.08 2.43 2.45
C LYS A 338 -42.11 1.58 1.70
N ASP A 339 -42.97 2.21 0.89
CA ASP A 339 -44.03 1.58 0.13
C ASP A 339 -43.54 1.08 -1.25
N GLY A 340 -42.30 1.34 -1.59
CA GLY A 340 -41.65 0.91 -2.82
C GLY A 340 -41.79 1.88 -3.99
N ASN A 341 -42.38 3.06 -3.80
CA ASN A 341 -42.48 4.08 -4.84
C ASN A 341 -41.14 4.71 -5.11
N PRO A 342 -40.78 4.98 -6.36
CA PRO A 342 -39.49 5.62 -6.69
C PRO A 342 -39.48 7.07 -6.19
N THR A 343 -38.41 7.45 -5.52
CA THR A 343 -38.21 8.81 -4.96
C THR A 343 -37.13 9.60 -5.68
N ILE A 344 -35.99 8.99 -5.94
CA ILE A 344 -34.82 9.64 -6.55
C ILE A 344 -33.97 8.62 -7.30
N ASN A 345 -33.48 8.99 -8.48
CA ASN A 345 -32.45 8.23 -9.16
C ASN A 345 -31.24 9.15 -9.40
N ARG A 346 -30.04 8.64 -9.12
CA ARG A 346 -28.78 9.38 -9.32
C ARG A 346 -27.82 8.58 -10.16
N PHE A 347 -27.25 9.24 -11.16
CA PHE A 347 -26.31 8.66 -12.10
C PHE A 347 -25.01 9.44 -12.06
N THR A 348 -23.92 8.79 -11.67
CA THR A 348 -22.60 9.39 -11.70
C THR A 348 -21.73 8.63 -12.68
N SER A 349 -21.11 9.34 -13.61
CA SER A 349 -20.01 8.81 -14.43
C SER A 349 -18.76 9.59 -14.16
N GLY A 350 -17.62 8.92 -14.17
CA GLY A 350 -16.33 9.55 -13.96
C GLY A 350 -15.24 8.86 -14.75
N ASP A 351 -14.31 9.66 -15.22
CA ASP A 351 -13.04 9.24 -15.79
C ASP A 351 -11.93 9.97 -15.05
N ASN A 352 -10.91 9.24 -14.64
CA ASN A 352 -9.72 9.83 -14.09
C ASN A 352 -8.48 9.19 -14.71
N THR A 353 -7.51 9.99 -15.06
CA THR A 353 -6.22 9.56 -15.58
C THR A 353 -5.10 10.19 -14.76
N ASN A 354 -4.25 9.35 -14.22
CA ASN A 354 -3.01 9.74 -13.56
C ASN A 354 -1.84 9.37 -14.47
N ARG A 355 -0.84 10.25 -14.58
CA ARG A 355 0.40 9.97 -15.31
C ARG A 355 1.57 10.32 -14.41
N ASN A 356 2.64 9.54 -14.53
CA ASN A 356 3.90 9.86 -13.89
C ASN A 356 5.07 9.61 -14.83
N ALA A 357 6.10 10.44 -14.71
CA ALA A 357 7.39 10.26 -15.37
C ALA A 357 8.49 10.51 -14.33
N THR A 358 9.54 9.71 -14.36
CA THR A 358 10.70 9.80 -13.47
C THR A 358 11.98 9.70 -14.29
N LEU A 359 12.99 10.48 -13.90
CA LEU A 359 14.35 10.37 -14.41
C LEU A 359 15.28 10.54 -13.22
N SER A 360 16.22 9.62 -13.03
CA SER A 360 17.20 9.72 -11.96
C SER A 360 18.57 9.23 -12.42
N GLY A 361 19.61 9.82 -11.83
CA GLY A 361 20.99 9.42 -12.01
C GLY A 361 21.70 9.39 -10.67
N LYS A 362 22.50 8.35 -10.46
CA LYS A 362 23.30 8.12 -9.27
C LYS A 362 24.73 7.77 -9.66
N TYR A 363 25.69 8.42 -9.01
CA TYR A 363 27.10 8.12 -9.09
C TYR A 363 27.63 7.76 -7.71
N SER A 364 28.32 6.65 -7.59
CA SER A 364 28.93 6.17 -6.34
C SER A 364 30.39 5.85 -6.55
N GLN A 365 31.23 6.19 -5.57
CA GLN A 365 32.66 5.95 -5.60
C GLN A 365 33.21 5.60 -4.22
N TYR A 366 34.13 4.65 -4.17
CA TYR A 366 34.96 4.43 -2.98
C TYR A 366 36.00 5.54 -2.87
N VAL A 367 36.13 6.12 -1.68
CA VAL A 367 37.11 7.15 -1.34
C VAL A 367 37.94 6.65 -0.17
N GLY A 368 39.22 6.43 -0.42
CA GLY A 368 40.07 5.73 0.54
C GLY A 368 39.62 4.26 0.71
N GLU A 369 39.79 3.71 1.92
CA GLU A 369 39.47 2.31 2.23
C GLU A 369 38.12 2.15 2.99
N SER A 370 37.52 3.25 3.42
CA SER A 370 36.41 3.21 4.40
C SER A 370 35.17 4.03 4.03
N HIS A 371 35.22 4.82 2.95
CA HIS A 371 34.13 5.69 2.55
C HIS A 371 33.50 5.26 1.22
N THR A 372 32.18 5.25 1.14
CA THR A 372 31.46 5.14 -0.13
C THR A 372 30.61 6.40 -0.30
N VAL A 373 31.11 7.32 -1.13
CA VAL A 373 30.44 8.57 -1.43
C VAL A 373 29.49 8.38 -2.60
N THR A 374 28.24 8.79 -2.45
CA THR A 374 27.21 8.71 -3.48
C THR A 374 26.56 10.07 -3.66
N THR A 375 26.43 10.50 -4.92
CA THR A 375 25.66 11.71 -5.28
C THR A 375 24.70 11.41 -6.41
N GLY A 376 23.64 12.19 -6.53
CA GLY A 376 22.69 12.01 -7.61
C GLY A 376 21.62 13.08 -7.68
N ALA A 377 20.82 12.93 -8.74
CA ALA A 377 19.72 13.82 -9.05
C ALA A 377 18.46 13.02 -9.44
N GLU A 378 17.30 13.59 -9.19
CA GLU A 378 16.01 12.99 -9.54
C GLU A 378 15.03 14.06 -10.02
N LEU A 379 14.30 13.76 -11.09
CA LEU A 379 13.20 14.54 -11.62
C LEU A 379 11.95 13.66 -11.65
N GLU A 380 10.83 14.18 -11.16
CA GLU A 380 9.55 13.50 -11.18
C GLU A 380 8.44 14.48 -11.57
N ARG A 381 7.54 14.02 -12.43
CA ARG A 381 6.29 14.70 -12.75
C ARG A 381 5.12 13.76 -12.55
N ARG A 382 4.13 14.18 -11.79
CA ARG A 382 2.85 13.50 -11.60
C ARG A 382 1.73 14.41 -12.03
N THR A 383 0.79 13.88 -12.80
CA THR A 383 -0.42 14.61 -13.20
C THR A 383 -1.67 13.78 -12.94
N ARG A 384 -2.76 14.45 -12.64
CA ARG A 384 -4.10 13.88 -12.57
C ARG A 384 -5.06 14.75 -13.36
N ASP A 385 -5.76 14.11 -14.28
CA ASP A 385 -6.91 14.65 -14.99
C ASP A 385 -8.17 13.93 -14.50
N GLU A 386 -9.22 14.65 -14.14
CA GLU A 386 -10.48 14.09 -13.66
C GLU A 386 -11.65 14.80 -14.30
N ILE A 387 -12.61 14.03 -14.83
CA ILE A 387 -13.91 14.50 -15.28
C ILE A 387 -14.96 13.65 -14.57
N ARG A 388 -15.94 14.29 -13.96
CA ARG A 388 -17.07 13.61 -13.32
C ARG A 388 -18.35 14.35 -13.64
N ARG A 389 -19.41 13.59 -13.92
CA ARG A 389 -20.76 14.12 -14.09
C ARG A 389 -21.74 13.34 -13.22
N THR A 390 -22.50 14.06 -12.42
CA THR A 390 -23.58 13.49 -11.61
C THR A 390 -24.88 14.18 -11.99
N THR A 391 -25.85 13.37 -12.42
CA THR A 391 -27.23 13.81 -12.70
C THR A 391 -28.18 13.17 -11.73
N GLN A 392 -29.23 13.89 -11.41
CA GLN A 392 -30.33 13.43 -10.56
C GLN A 392 -31.62 13.47 -11.37
N PHE A 393 -32.31 12.33 -11.43
CA PHE A 393 -33.62 12.20 -12.04
C PHE A 393 -34.66 12.10 -10.94
N ASN A 394 -35.69 12.92 -11.03
CA ASN A 394 -36.86 12.86 -10.15
C ASN A 394 -37.97 12.07 -10.86
N PRO A 395 -38.31 10.84 -10.40
CA PRO A 395 -39.31 10.01 -11.05
C PRO A 395 -40.75 10.59 -10.99
N LEU A 396 -41.03 11.47 -10.01
CA LEU A 396 -42.36 12.07 -9.84
C LEU A 396 -42.61 13.20 -10.85
N THR A 397 -41.56 13.96 -11.21
CA THR A 397 -41.69 15.11 -12.13
C THR A 397 -41.12 14.80 -13.53
N GLY A 398 -40.44 13.68 -13.70
CA GLY A 398 -39.74 13.31 -14.94
C GLY A 398 -38.52 14.19 -15.29
N GLN A 399 -38.12 15.08 -14.41
CA GLN A 399 -37.00 16.02 -14.65
C GLN A 399 -35.66 15.40 -14.31
N THR A 400 -34.68 15.70 -15.15
CA THR A 400 -33.24 15.40 -14.91
C THR A 400 -32.46 16.70 -14.76
N VAL A 401 -31.71 16.81 -13.67
CA VAL A 401 -30.87 17.99 -13.39
C VAL A 401 -29.44 17.56 -13.11
N ASP A 402 -28.46 18.40 -13.44
CA ASP A 402 -27.07 18.24 -12.98
C ASP A 402 -27.02 18.53 -11.47
N LEU A 403 -26.31 17.69 -10.71
CA LEU A 403 -26.22 17.82 -9.24
C LEU A 403 -25.51 19.13 -8.83
N LEU A 404 -24.51 19.52 -9.59
CA LEU A 404 -23.73 20.75 -9.43
C LEU A 404 -23.69 21.48 -10.76
N PRO A 405 -24.72 22.31 -11.10
CA PRO A 405 -24.76 23.06 -12.35
C PRO A 405 -23.48 23.89 -12.57
N GLY A 406 -22.94 23.85 -13.79
CA GLY A 406 -21.68 24.54 -14.16
C GLY A 406 -20.38 23.82 -13.75
N LEU A 407 -20.44 22.78 -12.92
CA LEU A 407 -19.28 21.98 -12.51
C LEU A 407 -19.31 20.56 -13.10
N GLU A 408 -20.51 20.04 -13.40
CA GLU A 408 -20.66 18.69 -13.94
C GLU A 408 -20.09 18.59 -15.36
N GLY A 409 -19.28 17.51 -15.58
CA GLY A 409 -18.62 17.30 -16.86
C GLY A 409 -17.41 18.21 -17.13
N GLN A 410 -17.08 19.11 -16.23
CA GLN A 410 -15.92 19.99 -16.37
C GLN A 410 -14.63 19.28 -15.96
N PRO A 411 -13.50 19.53 -16.66
CA PRO A 411 -12.23 18.93 -16.32
C PRO A 411 -11.58 19.64 -15.12
N PHE A 412 -11.04 18.82 -14.20
CA PHE A 412 -10.17 19.25 -13.11
C PHE A 412 -8.80 18.61 -13.30
N LYS A 413 -7.75 19.41 -13.14
CA LYS A 413 -6.37 18.98 -13.32
C LYS A 413 -5.53 19.33 -12.11
N ALA A 414 -4.58 18.46 -11.77
CA ALA A 414 -3.55 18.75 -10.81
C ALA A 414 -2.22 18.16 -11.26
N ALA A 415 -1.12 18.83 -10.92
CA ALA A 415 0.22 18.35 -11.21
C ALA A 415 1.16 18.62 -10.04
N ILE A 416 2.12 17.72 -9.87
CA ILE A 416 3.25 17.85 -8.95
C ILE A 416 4.52 17.61 -9.77
N ASP A 417 5.38 18.64 -9.85
CA ASP A 417 6.72 18.55 -10.40
C ASP A 417 7.71 18.57 -9.24
N ARG A 418 8.60 17.59 -9.18
CA ARG A 418 9.61 17.46 -8.13
C ARG A 418 11.00 17.33 -8.76
N SER A 419 11.94 18.09 -8.25
CA SER A 419 13.37 17.97 -8.56
C SER A 419 14.14 17.78 -7.26
N ALA A 420 15.14 16.91 -7.27
CA ALA A 420 15.95 16.59 -6.10
C ALA A 420 17.41 16.45 -6.45
N LEU A 421 18.26 16.88 -5.52
CA LEU A 421 19.72 16.64 -5.52
C LEU A 421 20.08 16.05 -4.16
N TYR A 422 21.02 15.11 -4.14
CA TYR A 422 21.48 14.50 -2.90
C TYR A 422 22.94 14.14 -2.92
N LEU A 423 23.50 14.06 -1.70
CA LEU A 423 24.85 13.59 -1.41
C LEU A 423 24.78 12.73 -0.15
N GLN A 424 25.48 11.61 -0.15
CA GLN A 424 25.61 10.71 1.00
C GLN A 424 26.99 10.09 1.08
N ASP A 425 27.38 9.73 2.29
CA ASP A 425 28.60 8.99 2.59
C ASP A 425 28.28 7.82 3.53
N GLU A 426 28.70 6.63 3.15
CA GLU A 426 28.70 5.43 3.97
C GLU A 426 30.12 5.21 4.47
N TRP A 427 30.34 5.34 5.78
CA TRP A 427 31.63 5.31 6.41
C TRP A 427 31.78 4.10 7.34
N GLU A 428 32.69 3.21 7.01
CA GLU A 428 33.16 2.12 7.86
C GLU A 428 34.28 2.63 8.77
N ILE A 429 33.93 3.19 9.94
CA ILE A 429 34.88 3.81 10.86
C ILE A 429 35.87 2.77 11.40
N ASN A 430 35.36 1.60 11.80
CA ASN A 430 36.15 0.44 12.23
C ASN A 430 35.21 -0.80 12.32
N ASN A 431 35.75 -1.92 12.83
CA ASN A 431 35.01 -3.18 12.94
C ASN A 431 33.77 -3.12 13.84
N GLN A 432 33.65 -2.09 14.72
CA GLN A 432 32.53 -1.90 15.63
C GLN A 432 31.56 -0.81 15.16
N TRP A 433 32.06 0.24 14.53
CA TRP A 433 31.30 1.42 14.18
C TRP A 433 31.22 1.61 12.68
N SER A 434 30.02 1.81 12.19
CA SER A 434 29.77 2.37 10.85
C SER A 434 28.76 3.50 10.95
N ALA A 435 28.91 4.48 10.06
CA ALA A 435 28.04 5.63 9.97
C ALA A 435 27.57 5.83 8.53
N TYR A 436 26.40 6.41 8.39
CA TYR A 436 25.85 6.89 7.14
C TYR A 436 25.41 8.33 7.37
N ALA A 437 25.90 9.26 6.60
CA ALA A 437 25.49 10.66 6.61
C ALA A 437 25.00 11.08 5.22
N GLY A 438 23.90 11.79 5.14
CA GLY A 438 23.36 12.22 3.87
C GLY A 438 22.54 13.50 3.98
N VAL A 439 22.43 14.20 2.86
CA VAL A 439 21.55 15.36 2.71
C VAL A 439 20.87 15.28 1.35
N ARG A 440 19.57 15.57 1.35
CA ARG A 440 18.78 15.68 0.14
C ARG A 440 18.03 17.00 0.13
N HIS A 441 18.07 17.71 -1.00
CA HIS A 441 17.32 18.94 -1.24
C HIS A 441 16.31 18.70 -2.34
N GLU A 442 15.05 19.02 -2.07
CA GLU A 442 13.95 18.84 -3.01
C GLU A 442 13.18 20.15 -3.23
N GLN A 443 12.84 20.43 -4.47
CA GLN A 443 11.90 21.47 -4.85
C GLN A 443 10.62 20.79 -5.38
N ILE A 444 9.47 21.20 -4.84
CA ILE A 444 8.16 20.62 -5.12
C ILE A 444 7.26 21.75 -5.61
N LYS A 445 6.90 21.72 -6.90
CA LYS A 445 5.94 22.64 -7.49
C LYS A 445 4.60 21.92 -7.63
N ILE A 446 3.57 22.50 -7.05
CA ILE A 446 2.19 22.03 -7.13
C ILE A 446 1.43 22.99 -8.03
N SER A 447 0.61 22.46 -8.95
CA SER A 447 -0.34 23.24 -9.72
C SER A 447 -1.69 22.54 -9.76
N SER A 448 -2.78 23.31 -9.73
CA SER A 448 -4.15 22.83 -9.83
C SER A 448 -4.96 23.78 -10.70
N ALA A 449 -5.83 23.24 -11.54
CA ALA A 449 -6.72 24.00 -12.39
C ALA A 449 -8.11 23.36 -12.42
N GLY A 450 -9.14 24.19 -12.34
CA GLY A 450 -10.55 23.82 -12.44
C GLY A 450 -11.38 25.02 -12.88
N VAL A 451 -12.69 24.91 -12.84
CA VAL A 451 -13.60 25.97 -13.28
C VAL A 451 -13.36 27.25 -12.48
N GLY A 452 -12.91 28.30 -13.18
CA GLY A 452 -12.68 29.62 -12.59
C GLY A 452 -11.48 29.77 -11.66
N ASN A 453 -10.70 28.68 -11.41
CA ASN A 453 -9.62 28.70 -10.45
C ASN A 453 -8.35 28.06 -11.03
N GLN A 454 -7.22 28.76 -10.88
CA GLN A 454 -5.89 28.23 -11.11
C GLN A 454 -5.02 28.54 -9.91
N PHE A 455 -4.23 27.57 -9.49
CA PHE A 455 -3.33 27.70 -8.36
C PHE A 455 -1.96 27.09 -8.69
N SER A 456 -0.90 27.75 -8.23
CA SER A 456 0.46 27.21 -8.29
C SER A 456 1.24 27.63 -7.06
N SER A 457 1.97 26.68 -6.47
CA SER A 457 2.81 26.91 -5.30
C SER A 457 4.11 26.11 -5.44
N THR A 458 5.18 26.64 -4.84
CA THR A 458 6.48 25.95 -4.80
C THR A 458 6.96 25.87 -3.37
N SER A 459 7.32 24.66 -2.93
CA SER A 459 7.91 24.38 -1.64
C SER A 459 9.32 23.82 -1.81
N LYS A 460 10.22 24.14 -0.89
CA LYS A 460 11.59 23.61 -0.84
C LYS A 460 11.77 22.87 0.48
N VAL A 461 12.35 21.68 0.42
CA VAL A 461 12.58 20.82 1.58
C VAL A 461 14.01 20.32 1.56
N THR A 462 14.71 20.48 2.68
CA THR A 462 16.04 19.90 2.89
C THR A 462 15.98 18.88 4.01
N THR A 463 16.43 17.66 3.74
CA THR A 463 16.34 16.51 4.64
C THR A 463 17.73 15.96 4.96
N PRO A 464 18.38 16.42 6.05
CA PRO A 464 19.60 15.80 6.56
C PRO A 464 19.26 14.45 7.22
N LEU A 465 20.17 13.49 7.11
CA LEU A 465 20.04 12.11 7.55
C LEU A 465 21.35 11.65 8.17
N LEU A 466 21.28 11.00 9.33
CA LEU A 466 22.41 10.38 10.01
C LEU A 466 21.98 9.03 10.55
N HIS A 467 22.70 7.98 10.19
CA HIS A 467 22.56 6.65 10.77
C HIS A 467 23.88 6.20 11.34
N VAL A 468 23.85 5.54 12.49
CA VAL A 468 25.03 4.99 13.16
C VAL A 468 24.72 3.57 13.58
N ASN A 469 25.62 2.66 13.28
CA ASN A 469 25.57 1.29 13.73
C ASN A 469 26.75 1.03 14.67
N PHE A 470 26.47 0.33 15.76
CA PHE A 470 27.45 -0.07 16.75
C PHE A 470 27.36 -1.57 17.02
N LYS A 471 28.44 -2.30 16.86
CA LYS A 471 28.60 -3.72 17.20
C LYS A 471 29.34 -3.79 18.54
N PRO A 472 28.68 -4.07 19.66
CA PRO A 472 29.33 -4.15 20.98
C PRO A 472 30.50 -5.13 21.00
N ASP A 473 30.34 -6.26 20.33
CA ASP A 473 31.40 -7.22 20.01
C ASP A 473 31.51 -7.37 18.48
N PRO A 474 32.66 -7.08 17.85
CA PRO A 474 32.85 -7.23 16.40
C PRO A 474 32.60 -8.66 15.90
N LYS A 475 32.89 -9.67 16.71
CA LYS A 475 32.65 -11.09 16.44
C LYS A 475 31.25 -11.55 16.90
N GLY A 476 30.60 -10.73 17.72
CA GLY A 476 29.29 -10.99 18.30
C GLY A 476 28.17 -10.83 17.29
N ARG A 477 26.94 -11.07 17.76
CA ARG A 477 25.73 -11.03 16.96
C ARG A 477 24.76 -9.92 17.39
N ASP A 478 25.20 -9.05 18.29
CA ASP A 478 24.46 -7.89 18.73
C ASP A 478 24.77 -6.69 17.84
N LEU A 479 23.76 -5.88 17.58
CA LEU A 479 23.87 -4.67 16.77
C LEU A 479 22.95 -3.60 17.37
N VAL A 480 23.50 -2.43 17.63
CA VAL A 480 22.75 -1.22 18.01
C VAL A 480 22.71 -0.30 16.81
N ARG A 481 21.53 0.17 16.46
CA ARG A 481 21.31 1.14 15.38
C ARG A 481 20.68 2.40 15.94
N ALA A 482 21.21 3.54 15.55
CA ALA A 482 20.60 4.83 15.84
C ALA A 482 20.44 5.63 14.56
N SER A 483 19.38 6.40 14.42
CA SER A 483 19.21 7.29 13.29
C SER A 483 18.53 8.60 13.71
N LEU A 484 19.04 9.71 13.16
CA LEU A 484 18.44 11.04 13.23
C LEU A 484 18.11 11.45 11.80
N THR A 485 16.83 11.65 11.53
CA THR A 485 16.37 11.88 10.15
C THR A 485 15.37 13.02 10.08
N ARG A 486 15.42 13.75 8.96
CA ARG A 486 14.35 14.64 8.56
C ARG A 486 13.66 14.05 7.32
N SER A 487 12.34 13.97 7.36
CA SER A 487 11.50 13.47 6.28
C SER A 487 10.33 14.41 6.06
N TYR A 488 9.55 14.20 5.00
CA TYR A 488 8.37 15.00 4.74
C TYR A 488 7.25 14.16 4.13
N LYS A 489 6.04 14.72 4.06
CA LYS A 489 4.93 14.17 3.30
C LYS A 489 4.33 15.30 2.47
N ALA A 490 4.36 15.17 1.15
CA ALA A 490 3.64 16.07 0.26
C ALA A 490 2.12 15.81 0.34
N ALA A 491 1.33 16.83 0.02
CA ALA A 491 -0.10 16.61 -0.20
C ALA A 491 -0.32 15.67 -1.39
N ASP A 492 -1.35 14.82 -1.31
CA ASP A 492 -1.79 13.99 -2.42
C ASP A 492 -2.40 14.86 -3.52
N VAL A 493 -2.17 14.51 -4.80
CA VAL A 493 -2.75 15.22 -5.95
C VAL A 493 -4.27 15.36 -5.82
N GLN A 494 -4.95 14.34 -5.29
CA GLN A 494 -6.39 14.36 -5.07
C GLN A 494 -6.84 15.39 -4.02
N GLN A 495 -6.01 15.64 -2.99
CA GLN A 495 -6.29 16.64 -1.94
C GLN A 495 -6.23 18.07 -2.46
N LEU A 496 -5.57 18.27 -3.61
CA LEU A 496 -5.38 19.58 -4.25
C LEU A 496 -6.52 19.94 -5.20
N ILE A 497 -7.41 19.00 -5.55
CA ILE A 497 -8.52 19.23 -6.48
C ILE A 497 -9.65 19.94 -5.76
N ALA A 498 -9.86 21.21 -6.08
CA ALA A 498 -10.88 22.06 -5.48
C ALA A 498 -12.29 21.82 -6.08
N ARG A 499 -12.66 20.57 -6.35
CA ARG A 499 -14.01 20.19 -6.76
C ARG A 499 -14.84 19.82 -5.54
N PRO A 500 -16.02 20.43 -5.32
CA PRO A 500 -16.87 20.09 -4.20
C PRO A 500 -17.50 18.70 -4.38
N THR A 501 -17.71 18.03 -3.25
CA THR A 501 -18.56 16.85 -3.09
C THR A 501 -19.60 17.18 -2.04
N ILE A 502 -20.87 17.21 -2.44
CA ILE A 502 -21.96 17.66 -1.56
C ILE A 502 -22.62 16.51 -0.83
N ASN A 503 -23.15 16.81 0.35
CA ASN A 503 -24.09 15.95 1.05
C ASN A 503 -25.48 16.13 0.43
N THR A 504 -25.95 15.09 -0.24
CA THR A 504 -27.16 15.08 -1.04
C THR A 504 -28.44 14.78 -0.25
N ASP A 505 -28.33 14.48 1.05
CA ASP A 505 -29.50 14.42 1.95
C ASP A 505 -30.14 15.81 2.13
N TYR A 506 -29.37 16.87 1.87
CA TYR A 506 -29.77 18.26 2.03
C TYR A 506 -29.70 18.97 0.68
N LYS A 507 -30.86 19.38 0.12
CA LYS A 507 -30.94 20.07 -1.16
C LYS A 507 -30.12 21.35 -1.13
N VAL A 508 -29.43 21.66 -2.23
CA VAL A 508 -28.56 22.84 -2.36
C VAL A 508 -29.25 24.04 -3.01
N ASP A 509 -30.39 23.83 -3.68
CA ASP A 509 -31.14 24.84 -4.43
C ASP A 509 -32.65 24.66 -4.29
N GLY A 510 -33.41 25.63 -4.82
CA GLY A 510 -34.87 25.63 -4.80
C GLY A 510 -35.48 25.97 -3.43
N PRO A 511 -36.82 25.89 -3.31
CA PRO A 511 -37.53 26.28 -2.08
C PRO A 511 -37.27 25.36 -0.89
N ASP A 512 -36.77 24.14 -1.15
CA ASP A 512 -36.44 23.16 -0.13
C ASP A 512 -34.94 23.12 0.18
N ALA A 513 -34.16 24.11 -0.28
CA ALA A 513 -32.72 24.20 0.03
C ALA A 513 -32.48 24.29 1.53
N ARG A 514 -31.56 23.50 2.04
CA ARG A 514 -31.29 23.39 3.50
C ARG A 514 -29.81 23.37 3.82
N ILE A 515 -29.49 23.86 5.01
CA ILE A 515 -28.16 23.71 5.60
C ILE A 515 -27.95 22.23 5.94
N ASN A 516 -26.80 21.66 5.55
CA ASN A 516 -26.39 20.32 5.93
C ASN A 516 -25.89 20.31 7.41
N THR A 517 -25.39 19.17 7.88
CA THR A 517 -24.99 19.03 9.30
C THR A 517 -23.48 18.89 9.47
N VAL A 518 -23.01 19.05 10.70
CA VAL A 518 -21.63 18.80 11.10
C VAL A 518 -21.20 17.35 10.86
N LEU A 519 -22.10 16.36 11.01
CA LEU A 519 -21.86 14.96 10.71
C LEU A 519 -21.80 14.65 9.21
N GLY A 520 -22.47 15.46 8.40
CA GLY A 520 -22.55 15.28 6.95
C GLY A 520 -22.16 16.55 6.18
N PRO A 521 -20.95 17.08 6.36
CA PRO A 521 -20.51 18.30 5.67
C PRO A 521 -20.23 18.01 4.20
N ASP A 522 -20.28 19.06 3.38
CA ASP A 522 -19.71 19.06 2.04
C ASP A 522 -18.18 19.00 2.14
N ARG A 523 -17.51 18.52 1.10
CA ARG A 523 -16.04 18.37 1.05
C ARG A 523 -15.47 19.10 -0.14
N ILE A 524 -14.31 19.74 0.05
CA ILE A 524 -13.56 20.38 -1.04
C ILE A 524 -12.05 20.19 -0.78
N GLY A 525 -11.27 20.00 -1.85
CA GLY A 525 -9.81 19.95 -1.75
C GLY A 525 -9.20 21.33 -1.49
N ASN A 526 -7.94 21.37 -1.04
CA ASN A 526 -7.20 22.58 -0.75
C ASN A 526 -5.87 22.61 -1.50
N PRO A 527 -5.76 23.39 -2.58
CA PRO A 527 -4.52 23.50 -3.35
C PRO A 527 -3.40 24.26 -2.61
N GLN A 528 -3.69 24.91 -1.46
CA GLN A 528 -2.72 25.70 -0.67
C GLN A 528 -1.97 24.89 0.36
N LEU A 529 -2.15 23.55 0.40
CA LEU A 529 -1.49 22.69 1.35
C LEU A 529 0.03 22.74 1.21
N LYS A 530 0.70 22.92 2.35
CA LYS A 530 2.16 22.83 2.48
C LYS A 530 2.56 21.40 2.84
N PRO A 531 3.76 20.93 2.45
CA PRO A 531 4.27 19.65 2.91
C PRO A 531 4.37 19.59 4.43
N GLU A 532 4.01 18.44 5.02
CA GLU A 532 4.34 18.11 6.40
C GLU A 532 5.85 17.84 6.50
N LEU A 533 6.48 18.29 7.57
CA LEU A 533 7.89 18.04 7.85
C LEU A 533 8.01 17.27 9.15
N ALA A 534 8.79 16.20 9.16
CA ALA A 534 9.02 15.38 10.34
C ALA A 534 10.51 15.29 10.67
N THR A 535 10.88 15.56 11.91
CA THR A 535 12.20 15.23 12.45
C THR A 535 12.06 14.05 13.38
N GLY A 536 12.91 13.06 13.23
CA GLY A 536 12.78 11.79 13.91
C GLY A 536 14.08 11.24 14.45
N LEU A 537 13.98 10.60 15.61
CA LEU A 537 15.02 9.80 16.24
C LEU A 537 14.52 8.36 16.33
N ASP A 538 15.35 7.41 15.91
CA ASP A 538 15.15 5.97 16.08
C ASP A 538 16.36 5.38 16.76
N VAL A 539 16.13 4.45 17.70
CA VAL A 539 17.18 3.63 18.30
C VAL A 539 16.66 2.20 18.38
N ALA A 540 17.46 1.23 17.95
CA ALA A 540 17.12 -0.18 18.01
C ALA A 540 18.33 -0.99 18.45
N TRP A 541 18.08 -2.00 19.31
CA TRP A 541 18.99 -3.07 19.60
C TRP A 541 18.49 -4.35 18.94
N GLU A 542 19.37 -5.04 18.25
CA GLU A 542 19.08 -6.27 17.51
C GLU A 542 20.09 -7.35 17.94
N LYS A 543 19.57 -8.50 18.37
CA LYS A 543 20.35 -9.71 18.66
C LYS A 543 20.04 -10.76 17.62
N TYR A 544 21.02 -11.11 16.82
CA TYR A 544 20.91 -12.14 15.80
C TYR A 544 21.32 -13.49 16.39
N LEU A 545 20.44 -14.49 16.27
CA LEU A 545 20.68 -15.84 16.82
C LEU A 545 21.40 -16.74 15.79
N PRO A 546 22.10 -17.80 16.25
CA PRO A 546 22.92 -18.66 15.37
C PRO A 546 22.16 -19.37 14.25
N ALA A 547 20.90 -19.79 14.50
CA ALA A 547 20.09 -20.50 13.51
C ALA A 547 19.20 -19.57 12.65
N GLY A 548 19.48 -18.26 12.64
CA GLY A 548 18.78 -17.26 11.85
C GLY A 548 17.63 -16.59 12.59
N GLY A 549 17.49 -16.81 13.91
CA GLY A 549 16.55 -16.10 14.76
C GLY A 549 16.96 -14.65 15.02
N LEU A 550 16.03 -13.86 15.55
CA LEU A 550 16.21 -12.44 15.87
C LEU A 550 15.39 -12.04 17.07
N VAL A 551 15.99 -11.27 17.96
CA VAL A 551 15.32 -10.48 19.00
C VAL A 551 15.64 -9.01 18.75
N SER A 552 14.64 -8.16 18.65
CA SER A 552 14.81 -6.72 18.40
C SER A 552 13.93 -5.91 19.32
N VAL A 553 14.51 -4.83 19.85
CA VAL A 553 13.84 -3.81 20.65
C VAL A 553 14.15 -2.46 20.03
N GLY A 554 13.13 -1.73 19.59
CA GLY A 554 13.27 -0.43 18.97
C GLY A 554 12.39 0.62 19.61
N VAL A 555 12.89 1.84 19.69
CA VAL A 555 12.11 3.02 20.11
C VAL A 555 12.23 4.09 19.03
N PHE A 556 11.17 4.85 18.85
CA PHE A 556 11.20 5.99 17.94
C PHE A 556 10.46 7.20 18.52
N HIS A 557 10.88 8.38 18.08
CA HIS A 557 10.20 9.64 18.32
C HIS A 557 10.18 10.48 17.05
N ARG A 558 9.04 11.08 16.71
CA ARG A 558 8.85 11.98 15.56
C ARG A 558 8.14 13.25 16.01
N ARG A 559 8.66 14.39 15.58
CA ARG A 559 7.96 15.68 15.65
C ARG A 559 7.58 16.10 14.24
N ILE A 560 6.30 16.27 14.00
CA ILE A 560 5.71 16.63 12.70
C ILE A 560 5.25 18.07 12.78
N THR A 561 5.57 18.90 11.79
CA THR A 561 5.08 20.28 11.64
C THR A 561 4.29 20.41 10.34
N ASN A 562 3.39 21.37 10.24
CA ASN A 562 2.46 21.56 9.14
C ASN A 562 1.60 20.29 8.88
N LEU A 563 1.15 19.62 9.94
CA LEU A 563 0.35 18.40 9.86
C LEU A 563 -0.88 18.61 8.95
N ILE A 564 -1.00 17.85 7.87
CA ILE A 564 -2.17 17.87 6.98
C ILE A 564 -3.28 17.06 7.63
N ARG A 565 -4.38 17.71 7.98
CA ARG A 565 -5.54 17.10 8.61
C ARG A 565 -6.84 17.71 8.12
N THR A 566 -7.91 16.94 8.17
CA THR A 566 -9.26 17.45 7.93
C THR A 566 -9.61 18.47 9.02
N ASP A 567 -9.99 19.68 8.62
CA ASP A 567 -10.44 20.72 9.55
C ASP A 567 -11.80 20.37 10.13
N ARG A 568 -12.22 21.11 11.16
CA ARG A 568 -13.60 21.06 11.67
C ARG A 568 -14.58 21.53 10.58
N PRO A 569 -15.80 20.97 10.52
CA PRO A 569 -16.85 21.49 9.65
C PRO A 569 -17.12 22.97 9.97
N ARG A 570 -17.03 23.81 8.95
CA ARG A 570 -17.29 25.25 9.06
C ARG A 570 -18.53 25.61 8.29
N LEU A 571 -19.46 26.36 8.90
CA LEU A 571 -20.61 26.91 8.22
C LEU A 571 -20.16 28.11 7.39
N MET A 572 -20.39 28.06 6.09
CA MET A 572 -19.94 29.11 5.17
C MET A 572 -20.85 29.24 3.95
N THR A 573 -20.85 30.41 3.35
CA THR A 573 -21.49 30.64 2.04
C THR A 573 -20.61 30.02 0.96
N VAL A 574 -21.22 29.27 0.05
CA VAL A 574 -20.57 28.51 -0.99
C VAL A 574 -21.19 28.79 -2.35
N PRO A 575 -20.44 28.72 -3.46
CA PRO A 575 -20.98 29.02 -4.79
C PRO A 575 -21.90 27.94 -5.36
N TRP A 576 -21.97 26.75 -4.73
CA TRP A 576 -22.77 25.61 -5.17
C TRP A 576 -24.08 25.43 -4.42
N ALA A 577 -24.43 26.33 -3.50
CA ALA A 577 -25.68 26.27 -2.76
C ALA A 577 -26.24 27.67 -2.49
N VAL A 578 -27.57 27.80 -2.48
CA VAL A 578 -28.26 29.06 -2.12
C VAL A 578 -28.30 29.32 -0.61
N THR A 579 -28.07 28.26 0.20
CA THR A 579 -27.95 28.34 1.66
C THR A 579 -26.50 28.21 2.09
N GLN A 580 -26.19 28.62 3.32
CA GLN A 580 -24.90 28.27 3.93
C GLN A 580 -24.78 26.75 4.06
N ARG A 581 -23.53 26.23 3.99
CA ARG A 581 -23.23 24.81 4.11
C ARG A 581 -22.11 24.60 5.12
N TYR A 582 -22.21 23.53 5.89
CA TYR A 582 -21.04 23.02 6.59
C TYR A 582 -20.11 22.39 5.57
N VAL A 583 -18.88 22.85 5.55
CA VAL A 583 -17.84 22.39 4.60
C VAL A 583 -16.61 21.98 5.39
N ILE A 584 -16.03 20.84 4.99
CA ILE A 584 -14.72 20.41 5.46
C ILE A 584 -13.70 20.49 4.32
N THR A 585 -12.50 20.88 4.70
CA THR A 585 -11.33 20.83 3.83
C THR A 585 -10.12 20.36 4.63
N GLN A 586 -9.05 20.01 3.95
CA GLN A 586 -7.80 19.73 4.62
C GLN A 586 -7.01 21.01 4.84
N VAL A 587 -6.36 21.11 5.99
CA VAL A 587 -5.55 22.25 6.40
C VAL A 587 -4.23 21.77 6.99
N ASN A 588 -3.24 22.67 7.07
CA ASN A 588 -2.03 22.42 7.83
C ASN A 588 -2.23 22.87 9.27
N LEU A 589 -2.22 21.93 10.23
CA LEU A 589 -2.15 22.19 11.65
C LEU A 589 -0.69 22.47 12.08
N SER A 590 -0.49 23.08 13.26
CA SER A 590 0.82 23.53 13.69
C SER A 590 1.80 22.38 13.88
N SER A 591 1.49 21.43 14.75
CA SER A 591 2.39 20.32 15.03
C SER A 591 1.72 19.09 15.64
N ALA A 592 2.40 17.96 15.50
CA ALA A 592 2.10 16.73 16.21
C ALA A 592 3.38 16.04 16.65
N THR A 593 3.27 15.21 17.69
CA THR A 593 4.33 14.28 18.09
C THR A 593 3.83 12.86 18.00
N THR A 594 4.70 11.92 17.66
CA THR A 594 4.42 10.48 17.74
C THR A 594 5.66 9.73 18.19
N GLN A 595 5.47 8.75 19.04
CA GLN A 595 6.54 7.91 19.58
C GLN A 595 6.03 6.49 19.80
N GLY A 596 6.94 5.53 19.87
CA GLY A 596 6.56 4.16 20.09
C GLY A 596 7.70 3.24 20.48
N LEU A 597 7.29 2.07 21.00
CA LEU A 597 8.12 0.92 21.29
C LEU A 597 7.76 -0.19 20.30
N GLU A 598 8.77 -0.78 19.67
CA GLU A 598 8.64 -1.90 18.73
C GLU A 598 9.44 -3.08 19.23
N LEU A 599 8.77 -4.20 19.52
CA LEU A 599 9.37 -5.46 19.96
C LEU A 599 9.16 -6.51 18.87
N GLU A 600 10.22 -7.23 18.51
CA GLU A 600 10.17 -8.33 17.54
C GLU A 600 10.98 -9.51 18.05
N VAL A 601 10.40 -10.70 18.00
CA VAL A 601 11.07 -11.98 18.27
C VAL A 601 10.70 -12.94 17.15
N LYS A 602 11.69 -13.57 16.53
CA LYS A 602 11.49 -14.64 15.55
C LYS A 602 12.63 -15.64 15.62
N GLY A 603 12.33 -16.91 15.38
CA GLY A 603 13.33 -17.97 15.38
C GLY A 603 12.73 -19.36 15.57
N ARG A 604 13.57 -20.37 15.59
CA ARG A 604 13.16 -21.73 15.95
C ARG A 604 12.87 -21.82 17.43
N ALA A 605 11.85 -22.57 17.81
CA ALA A 605 11.44 -22.70 19.21
C ALA A 605 12.58 -23.22 20.11
N GLY A 606 13.37 -24.21 19.65
CA GLY A 606 14.54 -24.72 20.38
C GLY A 606 15.69 -23.70 20.51
N GLU A 607 15.77 -22.69 19.64
CA GLU A 607 16.73 -21.60 19.74
C GLU A 607 16.25 -20.49 20.69
N LEU A 608 14.95 -20.16 20.63
CA LEU A 608 14.34 -19.12 21.45
C LEU A 608 14.14 -19.58 22.91
N PHE A 609 13.75 -20.83 23.09
CA PHE A 609 13.40 -21.43 24.39
C PHE A 609 14.07 -22.78 24.58
N PRO A 610 15.42 -22.82 24.73
CA PRO A 610 16.17 -24.07 24.80
C PRO A 610 15.83 -24.94 26.02
N SER A 611 15.25 -24.36 27.06
CA SER A 611 14.77 -25.09 28.24
C SER A 611 13.44 -25.83 28.03
N LEU A 612 12.66 -25.44 26.98
CA LEU A 612 11.33 -25.99 26.71
C LEU A 612 11.29 -26.85 25.44
N PHE A 613 12.18 -26.60 24.49
CA PHE A 613 12.19 -27.27 23.19
C PHE A 613 13.60 -27.76 22.83
N GLU A 614 13.69 -28.92 22.23
CA GLU A 614 14.94 -29.40 21.66
C GLU A 614 15.41 -28.53 20.52
N ALA A 615 16.72 -28.39 20.31
CA ALA A 615 17.33 -27.60 19.25
C ALA A 615 16.87 -28.00 17.83
N ALA A 616 16.54 -29.30 17.64
CA ALA A 616 16.06 -29.86 16.37
C ALA A 616 14.54 -29.74 16.17
N THR A 617 13.82 -29.02 17.06
CA THR A 617 12.37 -28.85 16.95
C THR A 617 12.05 -28.05 15.69
N ALA A 618 11.19 -28.61 14.84
CA ALA A 618 10.79 -28.01 13.56
C ALA A 618 9.68 -26.93 13.71
N LEU A 619 9.55 -26.35 14.89
CA LEU A 619 8.62 -25.26 15.21
C LEU A 619 9.35 -23.93 15.09
N SER A 620 8.85 -23.05 14.24
CA SER A 620 9.30 -21.66 14.13
C SER A 620 8.25 -20.74 14.73
N LEU A 621 8.69 -19.79 15.54
CA LEU A 621 7.84 -18.82 16.22
C LEU A 621 8.21 -17.41 15.78
N ARG A 622 7.21 -16.54 15.72
CA ARG A 622 7.39 -15.10 15.55
C ARG A 622 6.34 -14.36 16.37
N ALA A 623 6.76 -13.28 17.01
CA ALA A 623 5.87 -12.38 17.72
C ALA A 623 6.37 -10.95 17.55
N SER A 624 5.45 -10.00 17.48
CA SER A 624 5.77 -8.58 17.56
C SER A 624 4.71 -7.84 18.34
N LEU A 625 5.17 -6.92 19.19
CA LEU A 625 4.32 -5.98 19.92
C LEU A 625 4.79 -4.57 19.63
N ASN A 626 3.87 -3.75 19.13
CA ASN A 626 4.13 -2.35 18.83
C ASN A 626 3.19 -1.49 19.67
N VAL A 627 3.74 -0.54 20.44
CA VAL A 627 2.98 0.38 21.29
C VAL A 627 3.23 1.79 20.82
N TYR A 628 2.15 2.58 20.65
CA TYR A 628 2.23 3.91 20.05
C TYR A 628 1.52 4.97 20.92
N ARG A 629 2.10 6.15 20.97
CA ARG A 629 1.50 7.32 21.55
C ARG A 629 1.73 8.53 20.66
N SER A 630 0.71 9.32 20.43
CA SER A 630 0.83 10.58 19.69
C SER A 630 -0.06 11.67 20.29
N SER A 631 0.23 12.91 19.93
CA SER A 631 -0.53 14.09 20.35
C SER A 631 -0.47 15.15 19.25
N VAL A 632 -1.59 15.77 18.93
CA VAL A 632 -1.74 16.89 17.99
C VAL A 632 -1.99 18.15 18.79
N ALA A 633 -1.13 19.17 18.63
CA ALA A 633 -1.13 20.36 19.47
C ALA A 633 -2.42 21.19 19.39
N ASP A 634 -3.02 21.26 18.18
CA ASP A 634 -4.21 22.10 17.94
C ASP A 634 -5.54 21.41 18.28
N ILE A 635 -5.48 20.19 18.82
CA ILE A 635 -6.67 19.41 19.18
C ILE A 635 -6.66 19.13 20.68
N PRO A 636 -7.80 19.34 21.39
CA PRO A 636 -7.86 19.10 22.82
C PRO A 636 -7.65 17.61 23.17
N GLY A 637 -6.95 17.37 24.32
CA GLY A 637 -6.78 16.02 24.87
C GLY A 637 -8.02 15.50 25.58
N PRO A 638 -7.99 14.23 26.06
CA PRO A 638 -6.81 13.34 26.14
C PRO A 638 -6.53 12.53 24.87
N ASP A 639 -7.52 12.31 23.97
CA ASP A 639 -7.43 11.40 22.81
C ASP A 639 -7.07 12.13 21.51
N ASN A 640 -6.29 13.22 21.61
CA ASN A 640 -5.82 14.05 20.50
C ASN A 640 -4.66 13.40 19.73
N ARG A 641 -4.76 12.10 19.48
CA ARG A 641 -3.75 11.34 18.75
C ARG A 641 -3.84 11.55 17.24
N LEU A 642 -2.81 11.12 16.51
CA LEU A 642 -2.82 11.08 15.05
C LEU A 642 -3.95 10.18 14.57
N GLU A 643 -4.62 10.59 13.49
CA GLU A 643 -5.78 9.91 12.94
C GLU A 643 -5.46 8.46 12.56
N GLY A 644 -6.28 7.52 13.05
CA GLY A 644 -6.13 6.10 12.80
C GLY A 644 -4.95 5.43 13.52
N GLN A 645 -4.23 6.14 14.41
CA GLN A 645 -3.16 5.53 15.18
C GLN A 645 -3.74 4.76 16.37
N GLN A 646 -3.70 3.44 16.26
CA GLN A 646 -4.04 2.53 17.36
C GLN A 646 -3.00 2.61 18.48
N PRO A 647 -3.38 2.40 19.78
CA PRO A 647 -2.45 2.48 20.89
C PRO A 647 -1.41 1.35 20.90
N TRP A 648 -1.80 0.16 20.45
CA TRP A 648 -0.89 -0.98 20.30
C TRP A 648 -1.39 -1.97 19.25
N GLN A 649 -0.48 -2.81 18.76
CA GLN A 649 -0.75 -3.92 17.86
C GLN A 649 0.13 -5.11 18.25
N PHE A 650 -0.47 -6.29 18.34
CA PHE A 650 0.22 -7.54 18.56
C PHE A 650 0.02 -8.47 17.36
N ASN A 651 1.13 -9.02 16.85
CA ASN A 651 1.13 -10.06 15.82
C ASN A 651 1.85 -11.29 16.36
N PHE A 652 1.29 -12.45 16.09
CA PHE A 652 1.86 -13.74 16.45
C PHE A 652 1.78 -14.70 15.27
N GLY A 653 2.79 -15.56 15.10
CA GLY A 653 2.79 -16.65 14.12
C GLY A 653 3.57 -17.84 14.63
N ALA A 654 3.08 -19.02 14.28
CA ALA A 654 3.73 -20.30 14.58
C ALA A 654 3.64 -21.19 13.34
N ASP A 655 4.77 -21.77 12.92
CA ASP A 655 4.88 -22.67 11.77
C ASP A 655 5.54 -23.97 12.21
N TYR A 656 4.93 -25.08 11.87
CA TYR A 656 5.42 -26.42 12.21
C TYR A 656 5.54 -27.31 10.98
N ARG A 657 6.73 -27.89 10.79
CA ARG A 657 6.97 -28.88 9.75
C ARG A 657 6.87 -30.27 10.34
N LEU A 658 5.94 -31.07 9.82
CA LEU A 658 5.80 -32.47 10.24
C LEU A 658 7.04 -33.27 9.87
N LYS A 659 7.54 -34.11 10.81
CA LYS A 659 8.73 -34.92 10.55
C LYS A 659 8.42 -36.16 9.68
N SER A 660 7.20 -36.69 9.74
CA SER A 660 6.77 -37.92 9.08
C SER A 660 6.15 -37.71 7.70
N LEU A 661 5.72 -36.50 7.38
CA LEU A 661 5.07 -36.15 6.12
C LEU A 661 5.63 -34.83 5.58
N PRO A 662 5.68 -34.63 4.27
CA PRO A 662 6.14 -33.38 3.67
C PRO A 662 5.07 -32.25 3.82
N ILE A 663 4.55 -32.08 5.02
CA ILE A 663 3.51 -31.10 5.34
C ILE A 663 4.11 -30.01 6.23
N ASN A 664 3.89 -28.78 5.85
CA ASN A 664 4.13 -27.59 6.64
C ASN A 664 2.80 -26.95 7.00
N MET A 665 2.54 -26.65 8.27
CA MET A 665 1.32 -26.01 8.73
C MET A 665 1.65 -24.83 9.63
N GLY A 666 0.75 -23.85 9.68
CA GLY A 666 0.96 -22.71 10.56
C GLY A 666 -0.30 -21.93 10.84
N VAL A 667 -0.17 -21.06 11.83
CA VAL A 667 -1.20 -20.12 12.26
C VAL A 667 -0.61 -18.72 12.40
N SER A 668 -1.42 -17.71 12.18
CA SER A 668 -1.08 -16.31 12.39
C SER A 668 -2.23 -15.58 13.02
N ALA A 669 -1.95 -14.76 14.03
CA ALA A 669 -2.94 -13.91 14.69
C ALA A 669 -2.48 -12.46 14.69
N GLN A 670 -3.43 -11.54 14.47
CA GLN A 670 -3.23 -10.10 14.61
C GLN A 670 -4.31 -9.55 15.54
N ILE A 671 -3.92 -8.71 16.49
CA ILE A 671 -4.81 -8.12 17.49
C ILE A 671 -4.49 -6.64 17.63
N ALA A 672 -5.51 -5.80 17.52
CA ALA A 672 -5.47 -4.38 17.85
C ALA A 672 -6.70 -4.02 18.69
N PRO A 673 -6.57 -3.15 19.72
CA PRO A 673 -7.68 -2.79 20.59
C PRO A 673 -8.65 -1.81 19.93
N GLU A 674 -9.78 -1.64 20.57
CA GLU A 674 -10.62 -0.47 20.38
C GLU A 674 -9.92 0.79 20.91
N PHE A 675 -10.13 1.93 20.25
CA PHE A 675 -9.51 3.19 20.66
C PHE A 675 -10.26 4.42 20.15
N ASP A 676 -10.13 5.50 20.91
CA ASP A 676 -10.70 6.79 20.61
C ASP A 676 -9.66 7.75 20.00
N VAL A 677 -10.16 8.60 19.09
CA VAL A 677 -9.38 9.70 18.49
C VAL A 677 -10.23 10.95 18.47
N GLN A 678 -9.79 11.99 19.15
CA GLN A 678 -10.35 13.33 18.98
C GLN A 678 -9.93 13.85 17.60
N GLN A 679 -10.86 13.91 16.65
CA GLN A 679 -10.59 14.33 15.29
C GLN A 679 -10.46 15.83 15.14
N SER A 680 -11.29 16.57 15.88
CA SER A 680 -11.30 18.04 15.95
C SER A 680 -11.89 18.47 17.30
N VAL A 681 -11.99 19.76 17.56
CA VAL A 681 -12.68 20.28 18.74
C VAL A 681 -14.15 19.87 18.83
N LEU A 682 -14.76 19.48 17.71
CA LEU A 682 -16.18 19.14 17.63
C LEU A 682 -16.45 17.64 17.46
N GLN A 683 -15.46 16.83 17.09
CA GLN A 683 -15.69 15.43 16.70
C GLN A 683 -14.71 14.49 17.37
N SER A 684 -15.22 13.41 17.94
CA SER A 684 -14.47 12.25 18.39
C SER A 684 -14.88 11.00 17.60
N GLN A 685 -13.93 10.12 17.35
CA GLN A 685 -14.16 8.85 16.67
C GLN A 685 -13.62 7.69 17.49
N THR A 686 -14.47 6.70 17.76
CA THR A 686 -14.07 5.38 18.26
C THR A 686 -13.86 4.44 17.08
N SER A 687 -12.72 3.75 17.04
CA SER A 687 -12.45 2.66 16.10
C SER A 687 -12.57 1.35 16.84
N LEU A 688 -13.43 0.44 16.36
CA LEU A 688 -13.65 -0.87 16.98
C LEU A 688 -12.41 -1.75 16.92
N ALA A 689 -12.27 -2.68 17.87
CA ALA A 689 -11.17 -3.63 17.94
C ALA A 689 -11.05 -4.47 16.65
N ALA A 690 -9.81 -4.69 16.19
CA ALA A 690 -9.52 -5.56 15.07
C ALA A 690 -8.80 -6.83 15.53
N ARG A 691 -9.31 -8.00 15.10
CA ARG A 691 -8.73 -9.30 15.40
C ARG A 691 -8.79 -10.16 14.15
N SER A 692 -7.71 -10.84 13.81
CA SER A 692 -7.65 -11.82 12.71
C SER A 692 -6.93 -13.07 13.19
N LEU A 693 -7.40 -14.22 12.73
CA LEU A 693 -6.73 -15.50 12.89
C LEU A 693 -6.75 -16.20 11.54
N ASP A 694 -5.57 -16.55 11.04
CA ASP A 694 -5.36 -17.23 9.77
C ASP A 694 -4.63 -18.55 10.01
N ALA A 695 -4.89 -19.56 9.16
CA ALA A 695 -4.20 -20.85 9.23
C ALA A 695 -3.94 -21.41 7.84
N PHE A 696 -2.91 -22.25 7.74
CA PHE A 696 -2.60 -22.95 6.49
C PHE A 696 -2.04 -24.35 6.74
N ALA A 697 -2.18 -25.21 5.73
CA ALA A 697 -1.46 -26.47 5.58
C ALA A 697 -0.97 -26.60 4.13
N ALA A 698 0.33 -26.83 3.94
CA ALA A 698 0.95 -26.99 2.63
C ALA A 698 1.65 -28.33 2.55
N MET A 699 1.40 -29.07 1.48
CA MET A 699 1.98 -30.39 1.22
C MET A 699 2.78 -30.37 -0.07
N GLN A 700 4.03 -30.82 -0.02
CA GLN A 700 4.81 -31.13 -1.23
C GLN A 700 4.40 -32.52 -1.69
N VAL A 701 3.64 -32.61 -2.77
CA VAL A 701 3.10 -33.87 -3.32
C VAL A 701 4.16 -34.59 -4.15
N SER A 702 4.95 -33.84 -4.92
CA SER A 702 6.09 -34.34 -5.71
C SER A 702 7.21 -33.30 -5.68
N GLN A 703 8.33 -33.56 -6.37
CA GLN A 703 9.38 -32.52 -6.53
C GLN A 703 8.88 -31.29 -7.31
N GLN A 704 7.88 -31.48 -8.15
CA GLN A 704 7.31 -30.46 -9.03
C GLN A 704 6.00 -29.89 -8.48
N ASP A 705 5.23 -30.65 -7.69
CA ASP A 705 3.88 -30.29 -7.29
C ASP A 705 3.78 -29.97 -5.81
N SER A 706 3.15 -28.87 -5.50
CA SER A 706 2.73 -28.53 -4.15
C SER A 706 1.24 -28.15 -4.10
N VAL A 707 0.57 -28.56 -3.02
CA VAL A 707 -0.82 -28.21 -2.74
C VAL A 707 -0.88 -27.52 -1.38
N ARG A 708 -1.63 -26.43 -1.31
CA ARG A 708 -1.84 -25.65 -0.11
C ARG A 708 -3.30 -25.39 0.14
N LEU A 709 -3.73 -25.65 1.37
CA LEU A 709 -5.02 -25.24 1.92
C LEU A 709 -4.78 -24.07 2.86
N SER A 710 -5.57 -23.02 2.78
CA SER A 710 -5.52 -21.88 3.69
C SER A 710 -6.92 -21.40 4.09
N VAL A 711 -7.02 -20.83 5.28
CA VAL A 711 -8.19 -20.15 5.78
C VAL A 711 -7.77 -18.82 6.40
N ASN A 712 -8.43 -17.75 5.98
CA ASN A 712 -8.16 -16.39 6.46
C ASN A 712 -9.39 -15.83 7.17
N GLY A 713 -9.16 -15.11 8.26
CA GLY A 713 -10.22 -14.45 9.02
C GLY A 713 -11.12 -15.40 9.80
N LEU A 714 -10.57 -16.41 10.47
CA LEU A 714 -11.34 -17.31 11.35
C LEU A 714 -11.98 -16.57 12.53
N LEU A 715 -11.34 -15.54 13.06
CA LEU A 715 -11.91 -14.61 14.03
C LEU A 715 -12.50 -13.43 13.26
N GLN A 716 -13.78 -13.16 13.48
CA GLN A 716 -14.53 -12.16 12.73
C GLN A 716 -15.30 -11.22 13.65
N PRO A 717 -14.62 -10.43 14.50
CA PRO A 717 -15.29 -9.39 15.24
C PRO A 717 -15.90 -8.38 14.26
N LYS A 718 -17.03 -7.78 14.64
CA LYS A 718 -17.52 -6.61 13.94
C LYS A 718 -16.43 -5.54 13.87
N GLN A 719 -16.24 -4.94 12.73
CA GLN A 719 -15.32 -3.84 12.48
C GLN A 719 -16.12 -2.58 12.18
N GLY A 720 -15.64 -1.44 12.60
CA GLY A 720 -16.38 -0.22 12.31
C GLY A 720 -15.85 0.99 13.05
N THR A 721 -16.64 2.06 12.93
CA THR A 721 -16.35 3.34 13.58
C THR A 721 -17.62 3.96 14.14
N ARG A 722 -17.48 4.62 15.28
CA ARG A 722 -18.50 5.48 15.88
C ARG A 722 -17.95 6.91 15.90
N VAL A 723 -18.63 7.83 15.26
CA VAL A 723 -18.31 9.26 15.30
C VAL A 723 -19.36 9.95 16.15
N VAL A 724 -18.94 10.76 17.11
CA VAL A 724 -19.81 11.56 17.98
C VAL A 724 -19.44 13.04 17.88
N ILE A 725 -20.45 13.90 18.05
CA ILE A 725 -20.27 15.35 18.07
C ILE A 725 -20.22 15.82 19.52
N THR A 726 -19.15 16.53 19.87
CA THR A 726 -18.96 17.08 21.21
C THR A 726 -20.12 18.05 21.56
N ASN A 727 -20.71 17.86 22.74
CA ASN A 727 -21.84 18.66 23.23
C ASN A 727 -23.10 18.60 22.35
N SER A 728 -23.28 17.51 21.59
CA SER A 728 -24.49 17.22 20.81
C SER A 728 -24.86 15.75 20.98
N PRO A 729 -26.15 15.39 20.93
CA PRO A 729 -26.58 13.99 20.88
C PRO A 729 -26.28 13.34 19.53
N ASP A 730 -25.77 14.09 18.55
CA ASP A 730 -25.53 13.59 17.20
C ASP A 730 -24.37 12.61 17.18
N TYR A 731 -24.61 11.45 16.56
CA TYR A 731 -23.60 10.42 16.32
C TYR A 731 -23.88 9.63 15.05
N ASN A 732 -22.86 8.94 14.55
CA ASN A 732 -22.94 8.01 13.44
C ASN A 732 -22.13 6.75 13.75
N LEU A 733 -22.81 5.60 13.88
CA LEU A 733 -22.18 4.27 14.04
C LEU A 733 -22.30 3.51 12.73
N ASN A 734 -21.17 3.00 12.23
CA ASN A 734 -21.12 2.12 11.08
C ASN A 734 -20.34 0.85 11.47
N GLU A 735 -20.98 -0.30 11.31
CA GLU A 735 -20.39 -1.60 11.57
C GLU A 735 -20.44 -2.47 10.32
N ARG A 736 -19.45 -3.33 10.14
CA ARG A 736 -19.46 -4.38 9.13
C ARG A 736 -19.05 -5.71 9.73
N GLN A 737 -19.63 -6.79 9.22
CA GLN A 737 -19.28 -8.14 9.60
C GLN A 737 -18.36 -8.74 8.52
N PRO A 738 -17.05 -8.97 8.80
CA PRO A 738 -16.16 -9.69 7.90
C PRO A 738 -16.62 -11.16 7.72
N VAL A 739 -16.16 -11.81 6.65
CA VAL A 739 -16.46 -13.23 6.35
C VAL A 739 -15.14 -13.96 6.15
N ALA A 740 -15.03 -15.19 6.69
CA ALA A 740 -13.86 -16.04 6.48
C ALA A 740 -13.75 -16.47 5.01
N SER A 741 -12.52 -16.60 4.54
CA SER A 741 -12.24 -17.14 3.21
C SER A 741 -11.38 -18.39 3.28
N TRP A 742 -11.67 -19.34 2.40
CA TRP A 742 -10.95 -20.60 2.24
C TRP A 742 -10.32 -20.64 0.86
N ALA A 743 -9.11 -21.16 0.75
CA ALA A 743 -8.46 -21.31 -0.55
C ALA A 743 -7.67 -22.61 -0.64
N VAL A 744 -7.73 -23.22 -1.83
CA VAL A 744 -6.86 -24.32 -2.25
C VAL A 744 -6.02 -23.83 -3.41
N ASN A 745 -4.71 -23.93 -3.31
CA ASN A 745 -3.76 -23.55 -4.34
C ASN A 745 -2.90 -24.74 -4.71
N TRP A 746 -2.74 -24.98 -6.02
CA TRP A 746 -1.82 -25.93 -6.58
C TRP A 746 -0.75 -25.19 -7.39
N GLU A 747 0.49 -25.58 -7.21
CA GLU A 747 1.63 -25.06 -7.94
C GLU A 747 2.39 -26.22 -8.59
N HIS A 748 2.73 -26.04 -9.87
CA HIS A 748 3.52 -26.97 -10.65
C HIS A 748 4.76 -26.25 -11.23
N LYS A 749 5.93 -26.88 -11.06
CA LYS A 749 7.21 -26.43 -11.64
C LYS A 749 7.62 -27.45 -12.71
N PHE A 750 7.69 -26.99 -13.95
CA PHE A 750 8.03 -27.85 -15.09
C PHE A 750 9.52 -28.15 -15.17
#